data_80fa119a7fa6a82687d6004fbf0cb30b
#
_entry.id   80fa119a7fa6a82687d6004fbf0cb30b
#
_cell.length_a   1.000
_cell.length_b   1.000
_cell.length_c   1.000
_cell.angle_alpha   90.00
_cell.angle_beta   90.00
_cell.angle_gamma   90.00
#
_symmetry.space_group_name_H-M   'P 1'
#
loop_
_entity.id
_entity.type
_entity.pdbx_description
1 polymer ?
#
loop_
_entity_poly.entity_id
_entity_poly.type
_entity_poly.pdbx_seq_one_letter_code
_entity_poly.pdbx_strand_id
1 'polypeptide(L)'
;MFFIGAASGFLVADNSVLAMFDDVATKYNIEDGHISFNVQPDKSMLSEIEKQNDLKLFELNYKEEDINNLGKTLRIYKQRQEVNTVCLMSGKMPSAKNQVALDRTFAKNNNINVGDKVSIRGKKYLVCGMVALPDYSALFKSNADMMFDAVGFGVAIMTDGGYDTVSSAHETVNYAWKYNKATIDESDENTKSESLMKSLEKIIKKYDEPIVQNQVDALYDDAKPYIKRLKSEFEIAEKELESKYFTAIRNAGIGNDSKMAKELGITTKQYTNLKNVLEDAEKNQDDWDVDSFDTAPKINLDDYKTDNSSTDFDDALNEIYKIVDAVSDAKLYNCTQIYKDLSAVKKLVNNFEINDSNVITIKDYSAKYTNKSIIYAQEDGGSDKASVMLMIYLIMIVVAFLFSVTTSNTITKEANAIGTLRAMGYSKAQLIRHYMFLPTVVTIIGAIVGNILGYTAFQKAFVGVYYSNYSLTTYKTLWNMQAFLETTIVPFILTLIINFLVLSKKLKISPLNFIRGQLKQSGQKNIIKLPKKMPFFSKFRLRILFQNIPSYLTMFFGIILAGTLVVFGSMFAPLLDDYSNVVKQSQISKYQYIMINEKDTENTKAEKFCLTSLQTTDKKFMNDDVSVYGVSNRSEFITSSIPTGEVLVSSAMADKFGISSGDEVTLKEEYKDKTYTFKVSGTYKYDAGITVFMNRADYLKTFNESSDYFTGYFSNEKLNDLDPDDIATVITEKDLTKVVTQMQVSMSEFVKVFKGLGVLIFLLIMYILTKQIIEKNSKSVSMTKILGFSDIEIGKLYIVITSIVVVLSLALSIPIISLLLRWCFKSYLYTQMTGYIPYIISNNCYITMFVLGVISYT
;
A
#
# COMPACT_ATOMS: atom_id res chain seq x y z
N MET A 1 0.08 18.87 31.71
CA MET A 1 -1.27 19.12 31.20
C MET A 1 -1.33 19.03 29.69
N PHE A 2 -0.68 19.94 28.94
CA PHE A 2 -0.77 19.96 27.47
C PHE A 2 -0.29 18.65 26.82
N PHE A 3 0.87 18.15 27.24
CA PHE A 3 1.39 16.88 26.75
C PHE A 3 0.45 15.70 27.03
N ILE A 4 -0.02 15.59 28.30
CA ILE A 4 -0.95 14.52 28.66
C ILE A 4 -2.24 14.64 27.84
N GLY A 5 -2.73 15.88 27.64
CA GLY A 5 -3.90 16.14 26.83
C GLY A 5 -3.74 15.69 25.36
N ALA A 6 -2.63 16.05 24.72
CA ALA A 6 -2.35 15.68 23.36
C ALA A 6 -2.19 14.15 23.21
N ALA A 7 -1.40 13.51 24.09
CA ALA A 7 -1.21 12.06 24.09
C ALA A 7 -2.51 11.29 24.35
N SER A 8 -3.27 11.71 25.37
CA SER A 8 -4.57 11.12 25.70
C SER A 8 -5.57 11.32 24.56
N GLY A 9 -5.61 12.53 23.98
CA GLY A 9 -6.49 12.87 22.87
C GLY A 9 -6.23 12.02 21.62
N PHE A 10 -4.96 11.79 21.29
CA PHE A 10 -4.59 10.90 20.19
C PHE A 10 -5.01 9.45 20.45
N LEU A 11 -4.59 8.88 21.58
CA LEU A 11 -4.87 7.47 21.91
C LEU A 11 -6.39 7.20 22.02
N VAL A 12 -7.16 8.16 22.50
CA VAL A 12 -8.62 8.06 22.56
C VAL A 12 -9.23 8.14 21.15
N ALA A 13 -8.74 9.06 20.31
CA ALA A 13 -9.20 9.20 18.93
C ALA A 13 -8.92 7.94 18.13
N ASP A 14 -7.69 7.44 18.17
CA ASP A 14 -7.23 6.23 17.50
C ASP A 14 -8.08 5.01 17.89
N ASN A 15 -8.16 4.71 19.17
CA ASN A 15 -8.97 3.59 19.66
C ASN A 15 -10.46 3.70 19.29
N SER A 16 -11.01 4.93 19.36
CA SER A 16 -12.42 5.13 19.04
C SER A 16 -12.71 5.02 17.55
N VAL A 17 -11.75 5.40 16.70
CA VAL A 17 -11.85 5.22 15.24
C VAL A 17 -11.72 3.74 14.88
N LEU A 18 -10.74 3.02 15.44
CA LEU A 18 -10.58 1.59 15.18
C LEU A 18 -11.82 0.80 15.62
N ALA A 19 -12.38 1.09 16.81
CA ALA A 19 -13.61 0.44 17.27
C ALA A 19 -14.85 0.75 16.41
N MET A 20 -14.82 1.81 15.59
CA MET A 20 -15.91 2.06 14.65
C MET A 20 -15.99 1.00 13.56
N PHE A 21 -14.85 0.45 13.10
CA PHE A 21 -14.84 -0.56 12.06
C PHE A 21 -15.52 -1.86 12.49
N ASP A 22 -15.42 -2.23 13.76
CA ASP A 22 -16.07 -3.43 14.32
C ASP A 22 -17.61 -3.32 14.26
N ASP A 23 -18.16 -2.14 14.60
CA ASP A 23 -19.61 -1.89 14.60
C ASP A 23 -20.16 -1.65 13.18
N VAL A 24 -19.35 -1.07 12.30
CA VAL A 24 -19.75 -0.62 10.97
C VAL A 24 -20.17 -1.78 10.08
N ALA A 25 -19.43 -2.89 10.09
CA ALA A 25 -19.72 -4.06 9.27
C ALA A 25 -21.14 -4.59 9.49
N THR A 26 -21.57 -4.66 10.76
CA THR A 26 -22.92 -5.12 11.13
C THR A 26 -23.99 -4.04 10.91
N LYS A 27 -23.69 -2.80 11.33
CA LYS A 27 -24.67 -1.70 11.30
C LYS A 27 -25.09 -1.30 9.90
N TYR A 28 -24.15 -1.32 8.95
CA TYR A 28 -24.39 -0.91 7.56
C TYR A 28 -24.46 -2.09 6.61
N ASN A 29 -24.51 -3.31 7.15
CA ASN A 29 -24.58 -4.56 6.41
C ASN A 29 -23.58 -4.61 5.26
N ILE A 30 -22.30 -4.46 5.59
CA ILE A 30 -21.20 -4.44 4.60
C ILE A 30 -21.14 -5.80 3.89
N GLU A 31 -20.96 -5.78 2.60
CA GLU A 31 -20.76 -6.96 1.75
C GLU A 31 -19.64 -7.86 2.26
N ASP A 32 -19.71 -9.15 1.90
CA ASP A 32 -18.59 -10.09 2.07
C ASP A 32 -17.71 -10.15 0.79
N GLY A 33 -18.13 -9.45 -0.24
CA GLY A 33 -17.41 -9.17 -1.47
C GLY A 33 -18.34 -8.78 -2.60
N HIS A 34 -17.77 -8.49 -3.79
CA HIS A 34 -18.52 -8.15 -5.00
C HIS A 34 -17.94 -8.80 -6.25
N ILE A 35 -18.80 -8.96 -7.25
CA ILE A 35 -18.50 -9.51 -8.56
C ILE A 35 -19.02 -8.54 -9.61
N SER A 36 -18.20 -8.16 -10.57
CA SER A 36 -18.65 -7.41 -11.74
C SER A 36 -18.64 -8.28 -12.98
N PHE A 37 -19.66 -8.14 -13.82
CA PHE A 37 -19.78 -8.85 -15.08
C PHE A 37 -19.76 -7.88 -16.26
N ASN A 38 -19.33 -8.36 -17.44
CA ASN A 38 -19.40 -7.59 -18.67
C ASN A 38 -20.84 -7.35 -19.15
N VAL A 39 -21.74 -8.31 -18.91
CA VAL A 39 -23.17 -8.27 -19.27
C VAL A 39 -24.02 -8.68 -18.08
N GLN A 40 -25.31 -8.33 -18.12
CA GLN A 40 -26.27 -8.68 -17.08
C GLN A 40 -26.53 -10.19 -17.07
N PRO A 41 -26.19 -10.94 -16.01
CA PRO A 41 -26.50 -12.35 -15.90
C PRO A 41 -28.01 -12.62 -15.81
N ASP A 42 -28.44 -13.75 -16.31
CA ASP A 42 -29.82 -14.20 -16.19
C ASP A 42 -30.22 -14.49 -14.73
N LYS A 43 -31.47 -14.23 -14.39
CA LYS A 43 -32.00 -14.52 -13.03
C LYS A 43 -31.82 -15.97 -12.61
N SER A 44 -31.89 -16.91 -13.56
CA SER A 44 -31.65 -18.33 -13.30
C SER A 44 -30.23 -18.61 -12.86
N MET A 45 -29.27 -17.99 -13.53
CA MET A 45 -27.85 -18.06 -13.18
C MET A 45 -27.56 -17.45 -11.81
N LEU A 46 -28.08 -16.23 -11.53
CA LEU A 46 -27.93 -15.59 -10.22
C LEU A 46 -28.50 -16.47 -9.09
N SER A 47 -29.70 -17.05 -9.28
CA SER A 47 -30.29 -17.95 -8.30
C SER A 47 -29.51 -19.25 -8.10
N GLU A 48 -28.84 -19.74 -9.15
CA GLU A 48 -27.96 -20.90 -9.07
C GLU A 48 -26.69 -20.57 -8.27
N ILE A 49 -26.06 -19.40 -8.51
CA ILE A 49 -24.92 -18.90 -7.74
C ILE A 49 -25.28 -18.82 -6.25
N GLU A 50 -26.39 -18.18 -5.92
CA GLU A 50 -26.87 -18.04 -4.53
C GLU A 50 -27.04 -19.39 -3.84
N LYS A 51 -27.70 -20.33 -4.52
CA LYS A 51 -28.05 -21.64 -3.97
C LYS A 51 -26.84 -22.56 -3.79
N GLN A 52 -25.93 -22.57 -4.76
CA GLN A 52 -24.75 -23.45 -4.72
C GLN A 52 -23.72 -22.99 -3.66
N ASN A 53 -23.64 -21.67 -3.39
CA ASN A 53 -22.63 -21.10 -2.54
C ASN A 53 -23.14 -20.60 -1.17
N ASP A 54 -24.41 -20.89 -0.82
CA ASP A 54 -25.06 -20.49 0.45
C ASP A 54 -24.89 -18.98 0.75
N LEU A 55 -25.16 -18.16 -0.26
CA LEU A 55 -25.03 -16.69 -0.19
C LEU A 55 -26.26 -15.99 -0.79
N LYS A 56 -26.36 -14.68 -0.60
CA LYS A 56 -27.35 -13.81 -1.23
C LYS A 56 -26.61 -12.75 -2.06
N LEU A 57 -27.08 -12.51 -3.29
CA LEU A 57 -26.60 -11.49 -4.19
C LEU A 57 -27.47 -10.23 -4.11
N PHE A 58 -26.82 -9.08 -4.21
CA PHE A 58 -27.46 -7.76 -4.22
C PHE A 58 -26.95 -6.98 -5.42
N GLU A 59 -27.85 -6.51 -6.26
CA GLU A 59 -27.49 -5.70 -7.42
C GLU A 59 -27.01 -4.32 -6.97
N LEU A 60 -25.77 -3.99 -7.30
CA LEU A 60 -25.11 -2.71 -7.01
C LEU A 60 -24.44 -2.12 -8.26
N ASN A 61 -25.17 -2.08 -9.37
CA ASN A 61 -24.71 -1.48 -10.61
C ASN A 61 -24.32 -0.02 -10.39
N TYR A 62 -23.27 0.44 -11.10
CA TYR A 62 -22.79 1.79 -11.00
C TYR A 62 -22.41 2.40 -12.36
N LYS A 63 -22.31 3.72 -12.39
CA LYS A 63 -21.82 4.52 -13.52
C LYS A 63 -20.65 5.37 -13.07
N GLU A 64 -19.61 5.49 -13.90
CA GLU A 64 -18.49 6.39 -13.65
C GLU A 64 -18.52 7.55 -14.62
N GLU A 65 -18.45 8.78 -14.08
CA GLU A 65 -18.54 10.01 -14.86
C GLU A 65 -17.62 11.11 -14.33
N ASP A 66 -17.16 11.99 -15.23
CA ASP A 66 -16.41 13.18 -14.82
C ASP A 66 -17.36 14.22 -14.20
N ILE A 67 -16.96 14.71 -13.03
CA ILE A 67 -17.67 15.78 -12.34
C ILE A 67 -17.10 17.15 -12.70
N ASN A 68 -17.95 18.08 -13.11
CA ASN A 68 -17.61 19.46 -13.46
C ASN A 68 -16.56 19.60 -14.58
N ASN A 69 -16.31 18.58 -15.39
CA ASN A 69 -15.23 18.52 -16.41
C ASN A 69 -13.84 18.81 -15.81
N LEU A 70 -13.58 18.32 -14.60
CA LEU A 70 -12.33 18.53 -13.88
C LEU A 70 -11.34 17.37 -14.02
N GLY A 71 -11.69 16.35 -14.81
CA GLY A 71 -10.91 15.11 -14.91
C GLY A 71 -10.94 14.29 -13.61
N LYS A 72 -12.03 14.40 -12.84
CA LYS A 72 -12.24 13.68 -11.57
C LYS A 72 -13.39 12.70 -11.70
N THR A 73 -13.15 11.45 -11.35
CA THR A 73 -14.15 10.38 -11.50
C THR A 73 -15.12 10.37 -10.33
N LEU A 74 -16.40 10.32 -10.64
CA LEU A 74 -17.47 10.10 -9.67
C LEU A 74 -18.17 8.79 -9.99
N ARG A 75 -18.08 7.81 -9.07
CA ARG A 75 -18.81 6.55 -9.14
C ARG A 75 -20.19 6.72 -8.52
N ILE A 76 -21.22 6.54 -9.32
CA ILE A 76 -22.60 6.88 -9.00
C ILE A 76 -23.41 5.60 -8.79
N TYR A 77 -24.06 5.49 -7.65
CA TYR A 77 -24.95 4.40 -7.29
C TYR A 77 -26.40 4.85 -7.07
N LYS A 78 -27.32 3.92 -7.21
CA LYS A 78 -28.68 4.08 -6.68
C LYS A 78 -28.67 4.04 -5.15
N GLN A 79 -29.75 4.52 -4.52
CA GLN A 79 -29.88 4.40 -3.06
C GLN A 79 -29.83 2.94 -2.62
N ARG A 80 -28.97 2.63 -1.67
CA ARG A 80 -28.74 1.30 -1.13
C ARG A 80 -29.56 1.10 0.14
N GLN A 81 -30.37 0.04 0.22
CA GLN A 81 -31.28 -0.23 1.35
C GLN A 81 -30.95 -1.51 2.09
N GLU A 82 -30.41 -2.52 1.43
CA GLU A 82 -30.20 -3.85 1.99
C GLU A 82 -28.74 -4.13 2.36
N VAL A 83 -27.81 -3.81 1.47
CA VAL A 83 -26.37 -4.04 1.64
C VAL A 83 -25.60 -2.74 1.42
N ASN A 84 -24.46 -2.59 2.03
CA ASN A 84 -23.59 -1.41 1.93
C ASN A 84 -24.37 -0.10 2.14
N THR A 85 -25.23 -0.08 3.16
CA THR A 85 -26.06 1.09 3.44
C THR A 85 -25.20 2.29 3.85
N VAL A 86 -25.60 3.48 3.45
CA VAL A 86 -24.81 4.69 3.64
C VAL A 86 -25.12 5.42 4.94
N CYS A 87 -24.14 6.11 5.50
CA CYS A 87 -24.30 6.97 6.66
C CYS A 87 -24.49 8.43 6.23
N LEU A 88 -25.66 9.01 6.48
CA LEU A 88 -25.87 10.44 6.25
C LEU A 88 -25.07 11.25 7.28
N MET A 89 -24.13 12.09 6.83
CA MET A 89 -23.26 12.92 7.68
C MET A 89 -23.79 14.35 7.81
N SER A 90 -24.37 14.92 6.74
CA SER A 90 -24.99 16.23 6.78
C SER A 90 -25.99 16.40 5.62
N GLY A 91 -26.94 17.31 5.76
CA GLY A 91 -27.99 17.54 4.75
C GLY A 91 -29.08 16.47 4.80
N LYS A 92 -29.52 16.00 3.61
CA LYS A 92 -30.60 15.03 3.46
C LYS A 92 -30.23 14.03 2.36
N MET A 93 -30.78 12.81 2.42
CA MET A 93 -30.70 11.85 1.32
C MET A 93 -31.47 12.37 0.10
N PRO A 94 -31.02 12.04 -1.14
CA PRO A 94 -31.71 12.43 -2.37
C PRO A 94 -33.16 11.94 -2.37
N SER A 95 -34.08 12.83 -2.73
CA SER A 95 -35.52 12.53 -2.86
C SER A 95 -36.10 12.91 -4.23
N ALA A 96 -35.32 13.60 -5.06
CA ALA A 96 -35.70 14.05 -6.39
C ALA A 96 -34.63 13.71 -7.43
N LYS A 97 -35.04 13.58 -8.70
CA LYS A 97 -34.17 13.18 -9.81
C LYS A 97 -32.96 14.10 -10.06
N ASN A 98 -33.05 15.35 -9.64
CA ASN A 98 -31.98 16.35 -9.79
C ASN A 98 -31.16 16.56 -8.53
N GLN A 99 -31.19 15.62 -7.60
CA GLN A 99 -30.46 15.64 -6.33
C GLN A 99 -29.39 14.54 -6.29
N VAL A 100 -28.28 14.84 -5.63
CA VAL A 100 -27.17 13.93 -5.41
C VAL A 100 -26.65 14.08 -3.98
N ALA A 101 -26.31 12.99 -3.33
CA ALA A 101 -25.51 12.97 -2.12
C ALA A 101 -24.08 12.53 -2.49
N LEU A 102 -23.08 13.26 -2.02
CA LEU A 102 -21.67 12.99 -2.31
C LEU A 102 -20.96 12.43 -1.11
N ASP A 103 -19.94 11.61 -1.35
CA ASP A 103 -18.99 11.26 -0.31
C ASP A 103 -18.42 12.52 0.33
N ARG A 104 -18.39 12.54 1.65
CA ARG A 104 -18.00 13.70 2.45
C ARG A 104 -16.52 14.06 2.25
N THR A 105 -15.64 13.07 2.14
CA THR A 105 -14.20 13.28 2.04
C THR A 105 -13.85 13.86 0.68
N PHE A 106 -14.39 13.26 -0.38
CA PHE A 106 -14.28 13.80 -1.75
C PHE A 106 -14.84 15.22 -1.86
N ALA A 107 -16.04 15.46 -1.34
CA ALA A 107 -16.68 16.76 -1.40
C ALA A 107 -15.85 17.85 -0.68
N LYS A 108 -15.34 17.53 0.54
CA LYS A 108 -14.48 18.43 1.32
C LYS A 108 -13.19 18.77 0.57
N ASN A 109 -12.51 17.78 -0.01
CA ASN A 109 -11.25 17.96 -0.73
C ASN A 109 -11.43 18.77 -2.02
N ASN A 110 -12.65 18.81 -2.54
CA ASN A 110 -13.02 19.57 -3.74
C ASN A 110 -13.79 20.86 -3.44
N ASN A 111 -13.90 21.27 -2.17
CA ASN A 111 -14.62 22.47 -1.73
C ASN A 111 -16.10 22.48 -2.15
N ILE A 112 -16.75 21.32 -2.22
CA ILE A 112 -18.17 21.16 -2.54
C ILE A 112 -18.97 21.10 -1.24
N ASN A 113 -20.04 21.89 -1.13
CA ASN A 113 -20.87 21.97 0.05
C ASN A 113 -22.32 21.55 -0.25
N VAL A 114 -23.08 21.22 0.79
CA VAL A 114 -24.53 21.03 0.68
C VAL A 114 -25.18 22.31 0.19
N GLY A 115 -25.99 22.21 -0.87
CA GLY A 115 -26.61 23.36 -1.55
C GLY A 115 -25.93 23.77 -2.87
N ASP A 116 -24.70 23.32 -3.10
CA ASP A 116 -24.00 23.57 -4.36
C ASP A 116 -24.62 22.76 -5.50
N LYS A 117 -24.34 23.18 -6.73
CA LYS A 117 -24.74 22.50 -7.96
C LYS A 117 -23.49 21.94 -8.63
N VAL A 118 -23.48 20.64 -8.87
CA VAL A 118 -22.42 19.94 -9.62
C VAL A 118 -22.94 19.55 -11.00
N SER A 119 -22.05 19.55 -11.99
CA SER A 119 -22.35 19.11 -13.34
C SER A 119 -21.83 17.71 -13.57
N ILE A 120 -22.69 16.80 -14.01
CA ILE A 120 -22.34 15.46 -14.43
C ILE A 120 -22.86 15.28 -15.85
N ARG A 121 -21.96 15.05 -16.80
CA ARG A 121 -22.28 15.02 -18.24
C ARG A 121 -23.13 16.22 -18.70
N GLY A 122 -22.78 17.41 -18.26
CA GLY A 122 -23.46 18.66 -18.65
C GLY A 122 -24.81 18.89 -17.97
N LYS A 123 -25.36 17.92 -17.21
CA LYS A 123 -26.57 18.11 -16.39
C LYS A 123 -26.20 18.59 -14.99
N LYS A 124 -26.98 19.53 -14.45
CA LYS A 124 -26.75 20.09 -13.11
C LYS A 124 -27.59 19.35 -12.05
N TYR A 125 -26.92 18.91 -11.01
CA TYR A 125 -27.54 18.24 -9.85
C TYR A 125 -27.28 19.05 -8.59
N LEU A 126 -28.28 19.15 -7.72
CA LEU A 126 -28.17 19.81 -6.42
C LEU A 126 -27.55 18.82 -5.42
N VAL A 127 -26.45 19.20 -4.79
CA VAL A 127 -25.88 18.46 -3.69
C VAL A 127 -26.78 18.64 -2.46
N CYS A 128 -27.58 17.63 -2.16
CA CYS A 128 -28.56 17.69 -1.07
C CYS A 128 -28.03 17.15 0.26
N GLY A 129 -26.96 16.35 0.23
CA GLY A 129 -26.36 15.76 1.43
C GLY A 129 -24.93 15.29 1.22
N MET A 130 -24.24 15.10 2.33
CA MET A 130 -22.94 14.46 2.41
C MET A 130 -23.11 13.11 3.12
N VAL A 131 -22.54 12.07 2.56
CA VAL A 131 -22.61 10.72 3.07
C VAL A 131 -21.20 10.17 3.39
N ALA A 132 -21.13 9.21 4.28
CA ALA A 132 -20.00 8.32 4.42
C ALA A 132 -20.42 6.93 3.96
N LEU A 133 -19.55 6.29 3.19
CA LEU A 133 -19.78 4.97 2.64
C LEU A 133 -18.82 3.98 3.29
N PRO A 134 -19.31 3.10 4.16
CA PRO A 134 -18.42 2.16 4.86
C PRO A 134 -17.69 1.16 3.95
N ASP A 135 -18.27 0.82 2.81
CA ASP A 135 -17.65 0.02 1.76
C ASP A 135 -16.59 0.79 0.93
N TYR A 136 -16.52 2.11 1.13
CA TYR A 136 -15.50 3.03 0.61
C TYR A 136 -14.87 3.84 1.75
N SER A 137 -14.51 3.19 2.85
CA SER A 137 -13.82 3.86 3.96
C SER A 137 -12.55 4.57 3.49
N ALA A 138 -11.83 3.99 2.54
CA ALA A 138 -10.78 4.62 1.73
C ALA A 138 -11.22 4.66 0.25
N LEU A 139 -11.07 5.80 -0.40
CA LEU A 139 -11.60 6.02 -1.75
C LEU A 139 -10.63 5.46 -2.82
N PHE A 140 -10.54 4.14 -2.93
CA PHE A 140 -9.88 3.45 -4.04
C PHE A 140 -10.83 3.37 -5.24
N LYS A 141 -10.32 3.68 -6.43
CA LYS A 141 -11.07 3.50 -7.66
C LYS A 141 -11.03 2.02 -8.09
N SER A 142 -9.88 1.38 -7.95
CA SER A 142 -9.63 -0.04 -8.21
C SER A 142 -8.79 -0.65 -7.09
N ASN A 143 -8.97 -1.93 -6.82
CA ASN A 143 -8.10 -2.69 -5.91
C ASN A 143 -6.64 -2.77 -6.41
N ALA A 144 -6.42 -2.64 -7.71
CA ALA A 144 -5.10 -2.60 -8.31
C ALA A 144 -4.36 -1.27 -8.10
N ASP A 145 -5.06 -0.22 -7.64
CA ASP A 145 -4.44 1.07 -7.36
C ASP A 145 -3.44 0.96 -6.19
N MET A 146 -2.31 1.64 -6.32
CA MET A 146 -1.28 1.67 -5.27
C MET A 146 -1.72 2.47 -4.04
N MET A 147 -2.61 3.46 -4.22
CA MET A 147 -3.08 4.35 -3.16
C MET A 147 -4.48 4.88 -3.47
N PHE A 148 -5.28 5.11 -2.42
CA PHE A 148 -6.57 5.78 -2.57
C PHE A 148 -6.41 7.24 -3.06
N ASP A 149 -7.46 7.78 -3.67
CA ASP A 149 -7.45 9.14 -4.23
C ASP A 149 -8.72 9.90 -3.86
N ALA A 150 -8.77 10.38 -2.64
CA ALA A 150 -9.89 11.15 -2.13
C ALA A 150 -10.05 12.55 -2.77
N VAL A 151 -9.18 12.92 -3.71
CA VAL A 151 -9.25 14.19 -4.47
C VAL A 151 -9.76 13.95 -5.89
N GLY A 152 -9.26 12.89 -6.55
CA GLY A 152 -9.58 12.58 -7.95
C GLY A 152 -10.72 11.58 -8.12
N PHE A 153 -11.05 10.82 -7.09
CA PHE A 153 -12.12 9.83 -7.09
C PHE A 153 -13.09 10.03 -5.94
N GLY A 154 -14.40 9.94 -6.23
CA GLY A 154 -15.47 10.05 -5.25
C GLY A 154 -16.63 9.13 -5.55
N VAL A 155 -17.51 8.96 -4.55
CA VAL A 155 -18.73 8.16 -4.66
C VAL A 155 -19.96 9.03 -4.45
N ALA A 156 -21.01 8.75 -5.19
CA ALA A 156 -22.28 9.49 -5.15
C ALA A 156 -23.47 8.55 -5.07
N ILE A 157 -24.50 9.03 -4.41
CA ILE A 157 -25.79 8.34 -4.29
C ILE A 157 -26.89 9.19 -4.91
N MET A 158 -27.71 8.58 -5.73
CA MET A 158 -28.87 9.20 -6.34
C MET A 158 -30.15 8.35 -6.11
N THR A 159 -31.34 8.97 -6.32
CA THR A 159 -32.58 8.19 -6.46
C THR A 159 -32.50 7.37 -7.75
N ASP A 160 -33.28 6.28 -7.87
CA ASP A 160 -33.37 5.46 -9.10
C ASP A 160 -33.64 6.34 -10.32
N GLY A 161 -34.62 7.20 -10.23
CA GLY A 161 -34.93 8.13 -11.32
C GLY A 161 -33.88 9.23 -11.57
N GLY A 162 -33.03 9.53 -10.59
CA GLY A 162 -31.87 10.41 -10.76
C GLY A 162 -30.74 9.69 -11.50
N TYR A 163 -30.42 8.47 -11.06
CA TYR A 163 -29.46 7.59 -11.68
C TYR A 163 -29.76 7.32 -13.16
N ASP A 164 -31.02 7.07 -13.52
CA ASP A 164 -31.47 6.84 -14.90
C ASP A 164 -31.30 8.08 -15.78
N THR A 165 -31.21 9.30 -15.20
CA THR A 165 -30.95 10.53 -15.97
C THR A 165 -29.47 10.70 -16.33
N VAL A 166 -28.56 9.97 -15.70
CA VAL A 166 -27.14 9.96 -16.06
C VAL A 166 -27.00 8.97 -17.23
N SER A 167 -26.95 9.51 -18.46
CA SER A 167 -26.73 8.67 -19.63
C SER A 167 -25.24 8.32 -19.71
N SER A 168 -24.87 7.17 -19.23
CA SER A 168 -23.54 6.60 -19.39
C SER A 168 -23.53 5.63 -20.55
N ALA A 169 -22.48 5.61 -21.34
CA ALA A 169 -22.27 4.57 -22.33
C ALA A 169 -21.89 3.24 -21.64
N HIS A 170 -21.35 3.32 -20.43
CA HIS A 170 -20.86 2.18 -19.68
C HIS A 170 -21.46 2.17 -18.26
N GLU A 171 -22.46 1.32 -18.07
CA GLU A 171 -22.95 0.91 -16.76
C GLU A 171 -22.22 -0.39 -16.37
N THR A 172 -21.54 -0.40 -15.25
CA THR A 172 -20.90 -1.61 -14.74
C THR A 172 -21.92 -2.45 -14.01
N VAL A 173 -22.12 -3.68 -14.48
CA VAL A 173 -22.97 -4.68 -13.85
C VAL A 173 -22.23 -5.26 -12.66
N ASN A 174 -22.68 -4.95 -11.46
CA ASN A 174 -22.00 -5.31 -10.22
C ASN A 174 -22.96 -5.89 -9.19
N TYR A 175 -22.56 -6.96 -8.55
CA TYR A 175 -23.31 -7.66 -7.50
C TYR A 175 -22.46 -7.78 -6.24
N ALA A 176 -22.93 -7.26 -5.13
CA ALA A 176 -22.38 -7.59 -3.81
C ALA A 176 -22.91 -8.94 -3.34
N TRP A 177 -22.12 -9.71 -2.62
CA TRP A 177 -22.62 -10.91 -1.95
C TRP A 177 -22.51 -10.85 -0.43
N LYS A 178 -23.41 -11.59 0.22
CA LYS A 178 -23.37 -11.89 1.66
C LYS A 178 -23.54 -13.38 1.86
N TYR A 179 -22.65 -13.99 2.60
CA TYR A 179 -22.82 -15.37 3.04
C TYR A 179 -23.97 -15.48 4.04
N ASN A 180 -24.82 -16.51 3.91
CA ASN A 180 -25.90 -16.77 4.88
C ASN A 180 -25.34 -17.11 6.27
N LYS A 181 -24.13 -17.67 6.32
CA LYS A 181 -23.38 -17.90 7.55
C LYS A 181 -22.14 -17.01 7.55
N ALA A 182 -21.99 -16.21 8.60
CA ALA A 182 -20.81 -15.36 8.77
C ALA A 182 -19.51 -16.18 8.73
N THR A 183 -18.44 -15.55 8.27
CA THR A 183 -17.09 -16.10 8.32
C THR A 183 -16.57 -16.06 9.76
N ILE A 184 -15.68 -17.00 10.11
CA ILE A 184 -15.10 -17.11 11.47
C ILE A 184 -13.87 -16.20 11.56
N ASP A 185 -13.03 -16.25 10.53
CA ASP A 185 -11.79 -15.49 10.41
C ASP A 185 -11.44 -15.28 8.91
N GLU A 186 -10.35 -14.57 8.64
CA GLU A 186 -9.88 -14.28 7.27
C GLU A 186 -9.52 -15.55 6.48
N SER A 187 -9.01 -16.60 7.15
CA SER A 187 -8.68 -17.87 6.49
C SER A 187 -9.93 -18.61 6.04
N ASP A 188 -11.02 -18.60 6.84
CA ASP A 188 -12.33 -19.14 6.46
C ASP A 188 -12.93 -18.33 5.30
N GLU A 189 -12.80 -16.99 5.35
CA GLU A 189 -13.26 -16.08 4.30
C GLU A 189 -12.51 -16.34 2.98
N ASN A 190 -11.19 -16.51 3.03
CA ASN A 190 -10.38 -16.87 1.87
C ASN A 190 -10.81 -18.21 1.27
N THR A 191 -10.98 -19.25 2.09
CA THR A 191 -11.39 -20.57 1.63
C THR A 191 -12.76 -20.54 0.94
N LYS A 192 -13.72 -19.81 1.51
CA LYS A 192 -15.06 -19.62 0.90
C LYS A 192 -14.98 -18.82 -0.40
N SER A 193 -14.14 -17.79 -0.44
CA SER A 193 -13.94 -16.96 -1.63
C SER A 193 -13.33 -17.77 -2.78
N GLU A 194 -12.29 -18.58 -2.53
CA GLU A 194 -11.70 -19.46 -3.55
C GLU A 194 -12.73 -20.50 -4.07
N SER A 195 -13.53 -21.03 -3.15
CA SER A 195 -14.59 -21.98 -3.51
C SER A 195 -15.67 -21.32 -4.37
N LEU A 196 -16.06 -20.08 -4.02
CA LEU A 196 -17.02 -19.29 -4.79
C LEU A 196 -16.49 -19.02 -6.20
N MET A 197 -15.22 -18.62 -6.36
CA MET A 197 -14.64 -18.35 -7.68
C MET A 197 -14.68 -19.58 -8.59
N LYS A 198 -14.24 -20.74 -8.08
CA LYS A 198 -14.35 -22.02 -8.82
C LYS A 198 -15.77 -22.40 -9.17
N SER A 199 -16.73 -22.11 -8.28
CA SER A 199 -18.16 -22.33 -8.55
C SER A 199 -18.68 -21.41 -9.64
N LEU A 200 -18.27 -20.12 -9.62
CA LEU A 200 -18.62 -19.13 -10.63
C LEU A 200 -18.12 -19.54 -12.03
N GLU A 201 -16.86 -19.90 -12.16
CA GLU A 201 -16.27 -20.37 -13.42
C GLU A 201 -17.08 -21.54 -14.00
N LYS A 202 -17.42 -22.50 -13.15
CA LYS A 202 -18.23 -23.66 -13.57
C LYS A 202 -19.66 -23.29 -13.99
N ILE A 203 -20.29 -22.36 -13.27
CA ILE A 203 -21.65 -21.91 -13.59
C ILE A 203 -21.64 -21.10 -14.88
N ILE A 204 -20.71 -20.14 -15.01
CA ILE A 204 -20.55 -19.33 -16.23
C ILE A 204 -20.37 -20.23 -17.43
N LYS A 205 -19.42 -21.18 -17.37
CA LYS A 205 -19.19 -22.15 -18.43
C LYS A 205 -20.50 -22.86 -18.85
N LYS A 206 -21.30 -23.34 -17.90
CA LYS A 206 -22.58 -24.01 -18.15
C LYS A 206 -23.59 -23.12 -18.89
N TYR A 207 -23.61 -21.81 -18.58
CA TYR A 207 -24.54 -20.87 -19.24
C TYR A 207 -24.02 -20.36 -20.59
N ASP A 208 -22.70 -20.24 -20.76
CA ASP A 208 -22.10 -19.80 -21.99
C ASP A 208 -21.99 -20.90 -23.06
N GLU A 209 -21.81 -22.16 -22.66
CA GLU A 209 -21.65 -23.30 -23.56
C GLU A 209 -22.76 -23.39 -24.62
N PRO A 210 -24.06 -23.22 -24.28
CA PRO A 210 -25.14 -23.19 -25.29
C PRO A 210 -25.06 -21.97 -26.22
N ILE A 211 -24.58 -20.82 -25.74
CA ILE A 211 -24.48 -19.57 -26.51
C ILE A 211 -23.42 -19.73 -27.58
N VAL A 212 -22.27 -20.25 -27.19
CA VAL A 212 -21.15 -20.49 -28.10
C VAL A 212 -21.49 -21.63 -29.06
N GLN A 213 -22.08 -22.73 -28.58
CA GLN A 213 -22.51 -23.84 -29.43
C GLN A 213 -23.47 -23.38 -30.52
N ASN A 214 -24.44 -22.51 -30.22
CA ASN A 214 -25.37 -21.96 -31.22
C ASN A 214 -24.64 -21.14 -32.31
N GLN A 215 -23.56 -20.46 -31.98
CA GLN A 215 -22.76 -19.71 -32.98
C GLN A 215 -21.99 -20.66 -33.89
N VAL A 216 -21.46 -21.74 -33.32
CA VAL A 216 -20.80 -22.80 -34.11
C VAL A 216 -21.79 -23.58 -34.95
N ASP A 217 -22.97 -23.87 -34.42
CA ASP A 217 -24.04 -24.52 -35.20
C ASP A 217 -24.43 -23.66 -36.41
N ALA A 218 -24.48 -22.35 -36.27
CA ALA A 218 -24.74 -21.40 -37.34
C ALA A 218 -23.60 -21.41 -38.42
N LEU A 219 -22.33 -21.39 -37.96
CA LEU A 219 -21.19 -21.54 -38.88
C LEU A 219 -21.24 -22.86 -39.65
N TYR A 220 -21.57 -23.94 -38.94
CA TYR A 220 -21.69 -25.25 -39.56
C TYR A 220 -22.82 -25.27 -40.60
N ASP A 221 -23.99 -24.68 -40.33
CA ASP A 221 -25.10 -24.57 -41.27
C ASP A 221 -24.70 -23.79 -42.54
N ASP A 222 -23.86 -22.74 -42.41
CA ASP A 222 -23.29 -22.00 -43.52
C ASP A 222 -22.26 -22.83 -44.30
N ALA A 223 -21.49 -23.68 -43.67
CA ALA A 223 -20.49 -24.56 -44.27
C ALA A 223 -21.14 -25.82 -44.93
N LYS A 224 -22.27 -26.27 -44.42
CA LYS A 224 -22.97 -27.52 -44.79
C LYS A 224 -23.15 -27.73 -46.33
N PRO A 225 -23.56 -26.72 -47.11
CA PRO A 225 -23.66 -26.88 -48.57
C PRO A 225 -22.34 -27.24 -49.27
N TYR A 226 -21.24 -26.70 -48.75
CA TYR A 226 -19.89 -26.97 -49.26
C TYR A 226 -19.42 -28.35 -48.84
N ILE A 227 -19.62 -28.75 -47.60
CA ILE A 227 -19.28 -30.04 -47.03
C ILE A 227 -20.05 -31.15 -47.76
N LYS A 228 -21.36 -30.95 -48.04
CA LYS A 228 -22.14 -31.92 -48.79
C LYS A 228 -21.65 -32.11 -50.22
N ARG A 229 -21.24 -31.04 -50.92
CA ARG A 229 -20.63 -31.14 -52.24
C ARG A 229 -19.26 -31.81 -52.16
N LEU A 230 -18.43 -31.49 -51.21
CA LEU A 230 -17.13 -32.12 -50.98
C LEU A 230 -17.28 -33.60 -50.79
N LYS A 231 -18.21 -34.08 -49.96
CA LYS A 231 -18.51 -35.52 -49.78
C LYS A 231 -18.85 -36.15 -51.13
N SER A 232 -19.80 -35.59 -51.90
CA SER A 232 -20.20 -36.11 -53.19
C SER A 232 -19.04 -36.11 -54.19
N GLU A 233 -18.20 -35.10 -54.25
CA GLU A 233 -17.05 -35.03 -55.15
C GLU A 233 -15.97 -36.05 -54.72
N PHE A 234 -15.77 -36.26 -53.43
CA PHE A 234 -14.83 -37.29 -52.93
C PHE A 234 -15.32 -38.69 -53.26
N GLU A 235 -16.61 -39.01 -53.08
CA GLU A 235 -17.19 -40.30 -53.46
C GLU A 235 -17.05 -40.57 -54.97
N ILE A 236 -17.24 -39.53 -55.83
CA ILE A 236 -17.06 -39.64 -57.28
C ILE A 236 -15.56 -39.83 -57.59
N ALA A 237 -14.69 -39.06 -56.97
CA ALA A 237 -13.25 -39.15 -57.16
C ALA A 237 -12.70 -40.52 -56.71
N GLU A 238 -13.16 -41.05 -55.60
CA GLU A 238 -12.80 -42.38 -55.11
C GLU A 238 -13.17 -43.47 -56.11
N LYS A 239 -14.44 -43.52 -56.54
CA LYS A 239 -14.92 -44.50 -57.54
C LYS A 239 -14.13 -44.41 -58.83
N GLU A 240 -13.84 -43.24 -59.35
CA GLU A 240 -13.05 -43.04 -60.54
C GLU A 240 -11.59 -43.47 -60.34
N LEU A 241 -10.98 -43.14 -59.23
CA LEU A 241 -9.62 -43.56 -58.89
C LEU A 241 -9.52 -45.06 -58.64
N GLU A 242 -10.44 -45.68 -57.93
CA GLU A 242 -10.53 -47.14 -57.79
C GLU A 242 -10.63 -47.84 -59.12
N SER A 243 -11.51 -47.40 -60.04
CA SER A 243 -11.65 -47.95 -61.37
C SER A 243 -10.36 -47.89 -62.20
N LYS A 244 -9.67 -46.73 -62.14
CA LYS A 244 -8.37 -46.54 -62.81
C LYS A 244 -7.30 -47.42 -62.16
N TYR A 245 -7.25 -47.47 -60.83
CA TYR A 245 -6.26 -48.26 -60.10
C TYR A 245 -6.41 -49.78 -60.30
N PHE A 246 -7.63 -50.32 -60.24
CA PHE A 246 -7.90 -51.73 -60.51
C PHE A 246 -7.58 -52.09 -61.95
N THR A 247 -7.84 -51.19 -62.90
CA THR A 247 -7.46 -51.43 -64.36
C THR A 247 -5.94 -51.46 -64.47
N ALA A 248 -5.21 -50.56 -63.85
CA ALA A 248 -3.77 -50.49 -63.81
C ALA A 248 -3.13 -51.77 -63.18
N ILE A 249 -3.69 -52.21 -62.04
CA ILE A 249 -3.25 -53.43 -61.34
C ILE A 249 -3.40 -54.64 -62.22
N ARG A 250 -4.57 -54.78 -62.90
CA ARG A 250 -4.80 -55.89 -63.82
C ARG A 250 -3.81 -55.99 -65.00
N ASN A 251 -3.35 -54.85 -65.47
CA ASN A 251 -2.43 -54.74 -66.61
C ASN A 251 -0.94 -54.79 -66.19
N ALA A 252 -0.57 -54.16 -65.05
CA ALA A 252 0.83 -54.01 -64.58
C ALA A 252 1.28 -55.09 -63.58
N GLY A 253 0.31 -55.71 -62.89
CA GLY A 253 0.60 -56.60 -61.72
C GLY A 253 1.04 -55.78 -60.50
N ILE A 254 0.80 -56.36 -59.31
CA ILE A 254 1.13 -55.72 -57.97
C ILE A 254 2.65 -55.66 -57.79
N GLY A 255 3.17 -54.55 -57.35
CA GLY A 255 4.58 -54.37 -56.82
C GLY A 255 5.56 -53.80 -57.85
N ASN A 256 5.13 -53.29 -59.03
CA ASN A 256 5.99 -52.63 -59.99
C ASN A 256 5.55 -51.18 -60.23
N ASP A 257 6.04 -50.26 -59.37
CA ASP A 257 5.64 -48.84 -59.39
C ASP A 257 5.83 -48.18 -60.77
N SER A 258 6.86 -48.56 -61.55
CA SER A 258 7.11 -47.94 -62.82
C SER A 258 6.09 -48.42 -63.90
N LYS A 259 5.65 -49.66 -63.86
CA LYS A 259 4.58 -50.16 -64.73
C LYS A 259 3.23 -49.63 -64.35
N MET A 260 2.96 -49.56 -63.07
CA MET A 260 1.72 -48.94 -62.49
C MET A 260 1.57 -47.49 -62.95
N ALA A 261 2.62 -46.70 -62.81
CA ALA A 261 2.66 -45.32 -63.25
C ALA A 261 2.35 -45.17 -64.76
N LYS A 262 2.94 -46.05 -65.58
CA LYS A 262 2.72 -46.07 -67.06
C LYS A 262 1.26 -46.41 -67.40
N GLU A 263 0.64 -47.38 -66.74
CA GLU A 263 -0.76 -47.78 -66.99
C GLU A 263 -1.74 -46.69 -66.53
N LEU A 264 -1.41 -45.93 -65.44
CA LEU A 264 -2.17 -44.80 -65.02
C LEU A 264 -1.92 -43.49 -65.81
N GLY A 265 -0.96 -43.52 -66.74
CA GLY A 265 -0.59 -42.41 -67.63
C GLY A 265 0.15 -41.29 -66.87
N ILE A 266 0.85 -41.58 -65.78
CA ILE A 266 1.59 -40.67 -64.93
C ILE A 266 3.06 -41.03 -64.80
N THR A 267 3.88 -40.10 -64.30
CA THR A 267 5.29 -40.37 -64.01
C THR A 267 5.46 -41.28 -62.81
N THR A 268 6.54 -42.06 -62.74
CA THR A 268 6.86 -42.86 -61.54
C THR A 268 6.96 -42.01 -60.27
N LYS A 269 7.47 -40.77 -60.43
CA LYS A 269 7.55 -39.83 -59.26
C LYS A 269 6.16 -39.43 -58.78
N GLN A 270 5.21 -39.14 -59.65
CA GLN A 270 3.83 -38.80 -59.27
C GLN A 270 3.13 -39.99 -58.62
N TYR A 271 3.34 -41.20 -59.14
CA TYR A 271 2.79 -42.42 -58.52
C TYR A 271 3.35 -42.66 -57.14
N THR A 272 4.65 -42.51 -56.91
CA THR A 272 5.28 -42.73 -55.65
C THR A 272 4.79 -41.67 -54.60
N ASN A 273 4.63 -40.40 -55.05
CA ASN A 273 4.10 -39.34 -54.18
C ASN A 273 2.63 -39.64 -53.78
N LEU A 274 1.78 -39.98 -54.73
CA LEU A 274 0.39 -40.33 -54.47
C LEU A 274 0.27 -41.52 -53.52
N LYS A 275 1.05 -42.57 -53.77
CA LYS A 275 1.09 -43.76 -52.92
C LYS A 275 1.47 -43.43 -51.49
N ASN A 276 2.53 -42.64 -51.29
CA ASN A 276 3.00 -42.26 -49.96
C ASN A 276 1.95 -41.42 -49.21
N VAL A 277 1.32 -40.46 -49.90
CA VAL A 277 0.27 -39.63 -49.32
C VAL A 277 -0.95 -40.45 -48.90
N LEU A 278 -1.37 -41.41 -49.72
CA LEU A 278 -2.51 -42.30 -49.40
C LEU A 278 -2.17 -43.29 -48.30
N GLU A 279 -0.94 -43.84 -48.26
CA GLU A 279 -0.48 -44.70 -47.17
C GLU A 279 -0.36 -43.94 -45.82
N ASP A 280 0.02 -42.66 -45.86
CA ASP A 280 0.05 -41.81 -44.63
C ASP A 280 -1.35 -41.44 -44.20
N ALA A 281 -2.27 -41.16 -45.13
CA ALA A 281 -3.67 -40.93 -44.82
C ALA A 281 -4.37 -42.14 -44.21
N GLU A 282 -4.08 -43.36 -44.73
CA GLU A 282 -4.64 -44.60 -44.21
C GLU A 282 -4.16 -44.90 -42.80
N LYS A 283 -2.94 -44.51 -42.43
CA LYS A 283 -2.41 -44.66 -41.05
C LYS A 283 -3.04 -43.71 -40.06
N ASN A 284 -3.49 -42.54 -40.53
CA ASN A 284 -4.10 -41.49 -39.71
C ASN A 284 -5.64 -41.52 -39.76
N GLN A 285 -6.24 -42.60 -40.27
CA GLN A 285 -7.65 -42.75 -40.58
C GLN A 285 -8.56 -42.66 -39.31
N ASP A 286 -7.99 -42.93 -38.11
CA ASP A 286 -8.72 -42.82 -36.85
C ASP A 286 -8.97 -41.37 -36.40
N ASP A 287 -8.25 -40.41 -36.99
CA ASP A 287 -8.35 -38.99 -36.60
C ASP A 287 -9.36 -38.19 -37.43
N TRP A 288 -9.85 -38.72 -38.58
CA TRP A 288 -10.80 -38.01 -39.40
C TRP A 288 -11.71 -38.93 -40.25
N ASP A 289 -12.83 -39.27 -39.65
CA ASP A 289 -13.95 -39.92 -40.34
C ASP A 289 -14.79 -38.86 -41.07
N VAL A 290 -14.94 -39.01 -42.41
CA VAL A 290 -15.75 -38.08 -43.23
C VAL A 290 -17.20 -38.03 -42.75
N ASP A 291 -17.66 -39.07 -42.08
CA ASP A 291 -19.01 -39.12 -41.47
C ASP A 291 -19.13 -38.29 -40.17
N SER A 292 -17.99 -37.96 -39.57
CA SER A 292 -17.97 -37.05 -38.41
C SER A 292 -18.37 -35.61 -38.74
N PHE A 293 -18.31 -35.23 -40.04
CA PHE A 293 -18.77 -33.93 -40.54
C PHE A 293 -20.28 -33.82 -40.78
N ASP A 294 -21.10 -34.81 -40.42
CA ASP A 294 -22.56 -34.75 -40.56
C ASP A 294 -23.25 -33.98 -39.44
N THR A 295 -22.56 -33.70 -38.36
CA THR A 295 -23.06 -32.89 -37.25
C THR A 295 -22.02 -31.79 -36.89
N ALA A 296 -22.53 -30.64 -36.42
CA ALA A 296 -21.67 -29.62 -35.89
C ALA A 296 -20.79 -30.17 -34.74
N PRO A 297 -19.52 -29.80 -34.69
CA PRO A 297 -18.64 -30.25 -33.64
C PRO A 297 -19.15 -29.74 -32.28
N LYS A 298 -19.11 -30.60 -31.25
CA LYS A 298 -19.37 -30.15 -29.87
C LYS A 298 -18.16 -29.44 -29.36
N ILE A 299 -18.37 -28.20 -28.90
CA ILE A 299 -17.31 -27.38 -28.32
C ILE A 299 -17.10 -27.75 -26.87
N ASN A 300 -15.84 -27.86 -26.49
CA ASN A 300 -15.39 -27.80 -25.11
C ASN A 300 -14.79 -26.40 -24.88
N LEU A 301 -15.42 -25.57 -24.04
CA LEU A 301 -14.95 -24.19 -23.77
C LEU A 301 -13.56 -24.14 -23.11
N ASP A 302 -13.09 -25.25 -22.51
CA ASP A 302 -11.73 -25.30 -21.96
C ASP A 302 -10.67 -25.35 -23.07
N ASP A 303 -10.98 -26.02 -24.18
CA ASP A 303 -10.11 -26.12 -25.35
C ASP A 303 -10.10 -24.80 -26.16
N TYR A 304 -11.16 -23.99 -26.03
CA TYR A 304 -11.31 -22.70 -26.72
C TYR A 304 -10.48 -21.57 -26.10
N LYS A 305 -10.25 -21.63 -24.78
CA LYS A 305 -9.42 -20.62 -24.05
C LYS A 305 -7.92 -20.85 -24.24
N THR A 306 -7.53 -22.01 -24.76
CA THR A 306 -6.15 -22.29 -25.17
C THR A 306 -6.08 -22.17 -26.69
N ASP A 307 -5.12 -21.43 -27.22
CA ASP A 307 -4.84 -21.14 -28.66
C ASP A 307 -4.70 -22.39 -29.58
N ASN A 308 -4.98 -23.57 -29.06
CA ASN A 308 -4.79 -24.86 -29.75
C ASN A 308 -5.95 -25.30 -30.66
N SER A 309 -7.13 -24.67 -30.56
CA SER A 309 -8.29 -25.12 -31.37
C SER A 309 -8.21 -24.77 -32.85
N SER A 310 -7.45 -23.73 -33.21
CA SER A 310 -7.21 -23.39 -34.62
C SER A 310 -6.18 -24.32 -35.30
N THR A 311 -5.24 -24.86 -34.53
CA THR A 311 -4.19 -25.74 -35.05
C THR A 311 -4.74 -27.09 -35.53
N ASP A 312 -5.62 -27.74 -34.78
CA ASP A 312 -6.16 -29.04 -35.10
C ASP A 312 -7.03 -29.02 -36.40
N PHE A 313 -7.84 -27.95 -36.57
CA PHE A 313 -8.64 -27.78 -37.78
C PHE A 313 -7.78 -27.43 -39.01
N ASP A 314 -6.81 -26.54 -38.86
CA ASP A 314 -5.87 -26.21 -39.94
C ASP A 314 -4.99 -27.41 -40.31
N ASP A 315 -4.60 -28.24 -39.35
CA ASP A 315 -3.84 -29.45 -39.60
C ASP A 315 -4.71 -30.49 -40.36
N ALA A 316 -5.95 -30.68 -39.96
CA ALA A 316 -6.88 -31.55 -40.69
C ALA A 316 -7.13 -31.05 -42.13
N LEU A 317 -7.34 -29.76 -42.33
CA LEU A 317 -7.48 -29.16 -43.65
C LEU A 317 -6.20 -29.32 -44.50
N ASN A 318 -5.04 -29.14 -43.90
CA ASN A 318 -3.76 -29.28 -44.57
C ASN A 318 -3.53 -30.74 -45.06
N GLU A 319 -3.94 -31.75 -44.26
CA GLU A 319 -3.91 -33.16 -44.67
C GLU A 319 -4.83 -33.42 -45.87
N ILE A 320 -6.08 -32.88 -45.84
CA ILE A 320 -7.00 -32.99 -47.00
C ILE A 320 -6.39 -32.31 -48.25
N TYR A 321 -5.78 -31.12 -48.09
CA TYR A 321 -5.13 -30.46 -49.22
C TYR A 321 -3.97 -31.31 -49.80
N LYS A 322 -3.15 -32.00 -48.98
CA LYS A 322 -2.06 -32.86 -49.43
C LYS A 322 -2.60 -34.00 -50.34
N ILE A 323 -3.71 -34.61 -49.95
CA ILE A 323 -4.36 -35.69 -50.75
C ILE A 323 -4.86 -35.11 -52.06
N VAL A 324 -5.61 -34.02 -52.01
CA VAL A 324 -6.19 -33.38 -53.21
C VAL A 324 -5.10 -32.92 -54.16
N ASP A 325 -4.01 -32.34 -53.66
CA ASP A 325 -2.85 -31.94 -54.44
C ASP A 325 -2.15 -33.12 -55.13
N ALA A 326 -1.98 -34.23 -54.42
CA ALA A 326 -1.37 -35.43 -54.99
C ALA A 326 -2.22 -36.05 -56.14
N VAL A 327 -3.55 -36.06 -55.96
CA VAL A 327 -4.49 -36.54 -56.97
C VAL A 327 -4.53 -35.60 -58.19
N SER A 328 -4.52 -34.30 -57.95
CA SER A 328 -4.52 -33.24 -58.97
C SER A 328 -3.23 -33.24 -59.77
N ASP A 329 -2.07 -33.34 -59.13
CA ASP A 329 -0.74 -33.39 -59.77
C ASP A 329 -0.59 -34.61 -60.63
N ALA A 330 -1.19 -35.74 -60.27
CA ALA A 330 -1.28 -36.92 -61.00
C ALA A 330 -2.27 -36.84 -62.21
N LYS A 331 -3.08 -35.75 -62.26
CA LYS A 331 -4.15 -35.58 -63.25
C LYS A 331 -5.13 -36.77 -63.35
N LEU A 332 -5.34 -37.47 -62.25
CA LEU A 332 -6.23 -38.62 -62.15
C LEU A 332 -7.70 -38.26 -62.00
N TYR A 333 -7.94 -37.07 -61.42
CA TYR A 333 -9.26 -36.49 -61.25
C TYR A 333 -9.21 -34.95 -61.35
N ASN A 334 -10.34 -34.36 -61.76
CA ASN A 334 -10.46 -32.90 -61.86
C ASN A 334 -10.87 -32.29 -60.48
N CYS A 335 -9.90 -31.95 -59.67
CA CYS A 335 -10.10 -31.44 -58.30
C CYS A 335 -10.56 -29.97 -58.23
N THR A 336 -10.90 -29.32 -59.34
CA THR A 336 -11.23 -27.87 -59.35
C THR A 336 -12.38 -27.53 -58.45
N GLN A 337 -13.44 -28.36 -58.37
CA GLN A 337 -14.58 -28.11 -57.48
C GLN A 337 -14.23 -28.38 -56.03
N ILE A 338 -13.43 -29.43 -55.77
CA ILE A 338 -12.94 -29.74 -54.44
C ILE A 338 -12.14 -28.56 -53.85
N TYR A 339 -11.16 -28.01 -54.59
CA TYR A 339 -10.41 -26.83 -54.20
C TYR A 339 -11.30 -25.62 -53.90
N LYS A 340 -12.31 -25.39 -54.73
CA LYS A 340 -13.26 -24.28 -54.55
C LYS A 340 -14.06 -24.41 -53.24
N ASP A 341 -14.55 -25.60 -52.96
CA ASP A 341 -15.36 -25.84 -51.75
C ASP A 341 -14.49 -25.91 -50.51
N LEU A 342 -13.28 -26.51 -50.56
CA LEU A 342 -12.31 -26.43 -49.44
C LEU A 342 -11.92 -24.97 -49.12
N SER A 343 -11.62 -24.17 -50.15
CA SER A 343 -11.30 -22.76 -49.97
C SER A 343 -12.45 -21.97 -49.41
N ALA A 344 -13.71 -22.32 -49.72
CA ALA A 344 -14.89 -21.68 -49.13
C ALA A 344 -15.04 -22.04 -47.67
N VAL A 345 -14.87 -23.30 -47.32
CA VAL A 345 -14.92 -23.74 -45.89
C VAL A 345 -13.79 -23.07 -45.12
N LYS A 346 -12.56 -23.09 -45.61
CA LYS A 346 -11.40 -22.41 -44.97
C LYS A 346 -11.67 -20.92 -44.74
N LYS A 347 -12.30 -20.25 -45.72
CA LYS A 347 -12.64 -18.84 -45.58
C LYS A 347 -13.73 -18.58 -44.52
N LEU A 348 -14.72 -19.47 -44.41
CA LEU A 348 -15.75 -19.36 -43.38
C LEU A 348 -15.16 -19.51 -42.00
N VAL A 349 -14.30 -20.50 -41.80
CA VAL A 349 -13.64 -20.75 -40.50
C VAL A 349 -12.66 -19.64 -40.16
N ASN A 350 -11.81 -19.21 -41.08
CA ASN A 350 -10.85 -18.12 -40.80
C ASN A 350 -11.49 -16.75 -40.55
N ASN A 351 -12.73 -16.55 -41.01
CA ASN A 351 -13.50 -15.33 -40.76
C ASN A 351 -14.48 -15.46 -39.56
N PHE A 352 -14.50 -16.63 -38.91
CA PHE A 352 -15.38 -16.85 -37.80
C PHE A 352 -14.71 -16.30 -36.53
N GLU A 353 -15.35 -15.34 -35.91
CA GLU A 353 -15.02 -14.84 -34.59
C GLU A 353 -16.23 -15.05 -33.70
N ILE A 354 -16.04 -15.60 -32.51
CA ILE A 354 -17.12 -15.70 -31.55
C ILE A 354 -17.56 -14.30 -31.16
N ASN A 355 -18.84 -14.04 -31.24
CA ASN A 355 -19.41 -12.80 -30.75
C ASN A 355 -19.48 -12.83 -29.23
N ASP A 356 -18.49 -12.25 -28.57
CA ASP A 356 -18.35 -12.19 -27.12
C ASP A 356 -19.37 -11.26 -26.44
N SER A 357 -20.19 -10.53 -27.20
CA SER A 357 -21.15 -9.57 -26.63
C SER A 357 -22.18 -10.18 -25.69
N ASN A 358 -22.42 -11.48 -25.79
CA ASN A 358 -23.39 -12.22 -24.96
C ASN A 358 -22.72 -13.28 -24.07
N VAL A 359 -21.42 -13.48 -24.20
CA VAL A 359 -20.64 -14.40 -23.36
C VAL A 359 -20.36 -13.70 -22.04
N ILE A 360 -20.59 -14.38 -20.92
CA ILE A 360 -20.46 -13.80 -19.57
C ILE A 360 -19.02 -13.93 -19.11
N THR A 361 -18.39 -12.79 -18.83
CA THR A 361 -17.05 -12.76 -18.23
C THR A 361 -17.06 -11.99 -16.93
N ILE A 362 -16.22 -12.44 -15.97
CA ILE A 362 -15.97 -11.71 -14.73
C ILE A 362 -14.99 -10.58 -15.04
N LYS A 363 -15.41 -9.33 -14.81
CA LYS A 363 -14.57 -8.14 -14.98
C LYS A 363 -13.84 -7.75 -13.68
N ASP A 364 -14.46 -8.01 -12.54
CA ASP A 364 -13.87 -7.76 -11.22
C ASP A 364 -14.42 -8.76 -10.21
N TYR A 365 -13.56 -9.22 -9.33
CA TYR A 365 -13.90 -10.10 -8.23
C TYR A 365 -13.11 -9.68 -6.99
N SER A 366 -13.79 -9.26 -5.96
CA SER A 366 -13.12 -8.78 -4.75
C SER A 366 -13.86 -9.27 -3.50
N ALA A 367 -13.19 -10.11 -2.72
CA ALA A 367 -13.67 -10.47 -1.39
C ALA A 367 -13.42 -9.32 -0.42
N LYS A 368 -14.22 -9.21 0.64
CA LYS A 368 -14.13 -8.13 1.64
C LYS A 368 -12.73 -7.99 2.22
N TYR A 369 -12.07 -9.10 2.58
CA TYR A 369 -10.73 -9.10 3.19
C TYR A 369 -9.60 -8.67 2.23
N THR A 370 -9.85 -8.66 0.91
CA THR A 370 -8.93 -8.14 -0.12
C THR A 370 -9.35 -6.77 -0.65
N ASN A 371 -10.54 -6.28 -0.27
CA ASN A 371 -11.06 -5.02 -0.77
C ASN A 371 -10.43 -3.82 -0.03
N LYS A 372 -9.42 -3.21 -0.65
CA LYS A 372 -8.71 -2.05 -0.08
C LYS A 372 -9.64 -0.90 0.28
N SER A 373 -10.75 -0.69 -0.44
CA SER A 373 -11.73 0.36 -0.10
C SER A 373 -12.36 0.13 1.27
N ILE A 374 -12.50 -1.12 1.71
CA ILE A 374 -13.09 -1.49 3.00
C ILE A 374 -12.02 -1.53 4.09
N ILE A 375 -10.88 -2.26 3.86
CA ILE A 375 -9.94 -2.62 4.94
C ILE A 375 -8.85 -1.57 5.17
N TYR A 376 -8.42 -0.84 4.15
CA TYR A 376 -7.23 0.02 4.20
C TYR A 376 -7.25 1.04 5.34
N ALA A 377 -8.39 1.68 5.60
CA ALA A 377 -8.48 2.68 6.66
C ALA A 377 -8.31 2.10 8.07
N GLN A 378 -8.66 0.84 8.27
CA GLN A 378 -8.44 0.12 9.52
C GLN A 378 -6.96 -0.28 9.68
N GLU A 379 -6.32 -0.75 8.63
CA GLU A 379 -4.92 -1.16 8.63
C GLU A 379 -3.97 0.02 8.79
N ASP A 380 -4.21 1.14 8.11
CA ASP A 380 -3.40 2.35 8.18
C ASP A 380 -3.41 2.99 9.59
N GLY A 381 -4.53 2.90 10.31
CA GLY A 381 -4.64 3.40 11.68
C GLY A 381 -3.55 2.87 12.63
N GLY A 382 -3.09 1.64 12.43
CA GLY A 382 -2.00 1.03 13.19
C GLY A 382 -0.62 1.68 12.96
N SER A 383 -0.34 2.10 11.73
CA SER A 383 0.96 2.69 11.33
C SER A 383 1.18 4.08 11.92
N ASP A 384 0.16 4.92 11.91
CA ASP A 384 0.22 6.27 12.53
C ASP A 384 0.50 6.20 14.03
N LYS A 385 -0.08 5.22 14.71
CA LYS A 385 0.09 4.99 16.13
C LYS A 385 1.56 4.82 16.54
N ALA A 386 2.36 4.13 15.74
CA ALA A 386 3.78 3.89 16.01
C ALA A 386 4.57 5.21 16.10
N SER A 387 4.36 6.11 15.14
CA SER A 387 5.04 7.42 15.10
C SER A 387 4.66 8.29 16.29
N VAL A 388 3.38 8.30 16.66
CA VAL A 388 2.89 9.05 17.82
C VAL A 388 3.40 8.47 19.13
N MET A 389 3.40 7.15 19.27
CA MET A 389 3.94 6.47 20.46
C MET A 389 5.43 6.77 20.65
N LEU A 390 6.22 6.76 19.59
CA LEU A 390 7.63 7.17 19.68
C LEU A 390 7.76 8.59 20.22
N MET A 391 6.95 9.52 19.72
CA MET A 391 6.95 10.90 20.21
C MET A 391 6.55 10.98 21.69
N ILE A 392 5.54 10.23 22.12
CA ILE A 392 5.13 10.14 23.53
C ILE A 392 6.29 9.69 24.41
N TYR A 393 7.01 8.63 24.02
CA TYR A 393 8.16 8.14 24.78
C TYR A 393 9.31 9.15 24.82
N LEU A 394 9.62 9.81 23.71
CA LEU A 394 10.61 10.89 23.68
C LEU A 394 10.24 12.03 24.64
N ILE A 395 8.99 12.46 24.66
CA ILE A 395 8.51 13.51 25.57
C ILE A 395 8.54 13.02 27.02
N MET A 396 8.21 11.77 27.31
CA MET A 396 8.31 11.22 28.68
C MET A 396 9.75 11.27 29.20
N ILE A 397 10.74 10.96 28.36
CA ILE A 397 12.18 11.08 28.73
C ILE A 397 12.52 12.53 29.04
N VAL A 398 12.04 13.46 28.22
CA VAL A 398 12.25 14.91 28.44
C VAL A 398 11.61 15.37 29.76
N VAL A 399 10.39 14.97 30.05
CA VAL A 399 9.68 15.31 31.30
C VAL A 399 10.42 14.74 32.50
N ALA A 400 10.89 13.49 32.41
CA ALA A 400 11.72 12.83 33.39
C ALA A 400 12.99 13.63 33.71
N PHE A 401 13.69 14.07 32.70
CA PHE A 401 14.86 14.94 32.81
C PHE A 401 14.51 16.27 33.49
N LEU A 402 13.43 16.94 33.09
CA LEU A 402 12.98 18.20 33.66
C LEU A 402 12.65 18.06 35.16
N PHE A 403 11.95 17.00 35.57
CA PHE A 403 11.69 16.75 36.97
C PHE A 403 12.97 16.54 37.76
N SER A 404 13.91 15.77 37.24
CA SER A 404 15.22 15.55 37.89
C SER A 404 15.96 16.86 38.10
N VAL A 405 16.02 17.70 37.08
CA VAL A 405 16.72 19.00 37.11
C VAL A 405 16.02 19.96 38.08
N THR A 406 14.70 20.08 38.02
CA THR A 406 13.92 21.00 38.86
C THR A 406 14.00 20.60 40.30
N THR A 407 13.81 19.32 40.65
CA THR A 407 13.93 18.83 42.02
C THR A 407 15.34 19.02 42.57
N SER A 408 16.37 18.72 41.79
CA SER A 408 17.76 18.96 42.17
C SER A 408 18.04 20.44 42.46
N ASN A 409 17.43 21.35 41.70
CA ASN A 409 17.54 22.78 41.90
C ASN A 409 16.83 23.27 43.16
N THR A 410 15.60 22.81 43.40
CA THR A 410 14.84 23.16 44.60
C THR A 410 15.62 22.81 45.86
N ILE A 411 16.19 21.60 45.94
CA ILE A 411 17.04 21.18 47.05
C ILE A 411 18.28 22.07 47.23
N THR A 412 18.86 22.50 46.10
CA THR A 412 20.06 23.36 46.14
C THR A 412 19.72 24.78 46.61
N LYS A 413 18.55 25.32 46.25
CA LYS A 413 18.05 26.62 46.74
C LYS A 413 17.71 26.60 48.20
N GLU A 414 17.09 25.55 48.67
CA GLU A 414 16.62 25.42 50.05
C GLU A 414 17.61 24.69 50.97
N ALA A 415 18.88 24.58 50.54
CA ALA A 415 19.92 23.83 51.23
C ALA A 415 20.05 24.25 52.70
N ASN A 416 20.05 25.55 52.99
CA ASN A 416 20.17 26.04 54.37
C ASN A 416 18.97 25.63 55.21
N ALA A 417 17.76 25.78 54.72
CA ALA A 417 16.53 25.34 55.40
C ALA A 417 16.54 23.85 55.70
N ILE A 418 16.91 23.05 54.69
CA ILE A 418 17.05 21.59 54.79
C ILE A 418 18.11 21.23 55.85
N GLY A 419 19.25 21.90 55.82
CA GLY A 419 20.31 21.72 56.78
C GLY A 419 19.89 22.01 58.22
N THR A 420 19.17 23.11 58.45
CA THR A 420 18.63 23.51 59.74
C THR A 420 17.59 22.51 60.24
N LEU A 421 16.62 22.13 59.41
CA LEU A 421 15.60 21.14 59.77
C LEU A 421 16.24 19.80 60.16
N ARG A 422 17.24 19.36 59.41
CA ARG A 422 17.96 18.12 59.71
C ARG A 422 18.78 18.25 61.01
N ALA A 423 19.35 19.41 61.31
CA ALA A 423 20.05 19.67 62.56
C ALA A 423 19.08 19.69 63.77
N MET A 424 17.82 20.10 63.54
CA MET A 424 16.73 20.05 64.50
C MET A 424 16.11 18.67 64.73
N GLY A 425 16.61 17.62 64.01
CA GLY A 425 16.20 16.24 64.24
C GLY A 425 15.21 15.69 63.20
N TYR A 426 14.81 16.44 62.14
CA TYR A 426 13.95 15.91 61.09
C TYR A 426 14.66 14.77 60.32
N SER A 427 13.95 13.68 60.17
CA SER A 427 14.45 12.52 59.46
C SER A 427 14.53 12.74 57.96
N LYS A 428 15.40 11.99 57.24
CA LYS A 428 15.47 12.01 55.78
C LYS A 428 14.13 11.66 55.14
N ALA A 429 13.40 10.70 55.71
CA ALA A 429 12.11 10.24 55.18
C ALA A 429 11.03 11.36 55.27
N GLN A 430 11.02 12.14 56.37
CA GLN A 430 10.09 13.27 56.51
C GLN A 430 10.37 14.35 55.45
N LEU A 431 11.63 14.65 55.20
CA LEU A 431 12.02 15.63 54.16
C LEU A 431 11.72 15.11 52.76
N ILE A 432 12.00 13.83 52.50
CA ILE A 432 11.64 13.23 51.20
C ILE A 432 10.14 13.33 50.97
N ARG A 433 9.29 12.97 51.94
CA ARG A 433 7.84 13.06 51.85
C ARG A 433 7.38 14.52 51.63
N HIS A 434 7.98 15.48 52.29
CA HIS A 434 7.67 16.90 52.15
C HIS A 434 7.99 17.39 50.74
N TYR A 435 9.22 17.17 50.24
CA TYR A 435 9.64 17.63 48.93
C TYR A 435 9.05 16.81 47.75
N MET A 436 8.54 15.61 47.99
CA MET A 436 7.77 14.84 46.98
C MET A 436 6.33 15.32 46.85
N PHE A 437 5.75 15.95 47.91
CA PHE A 437 4.33 16.31 47.94
C PHE A 437 3.95 17.22 46.75
N LEU A 438 4.67 18.33 46.55
CA LEU A 438 4.35 19.30 45.49
C LEU A 438 4.46 18.72 44.07
N PRO A 439 5.57 18.06 43.68
CA PRO A 439 5.64 17.41 42.34
C PRO A 439 4.53 16.38 42.15
N THR A 440 4.18 15.61 43.14
CA THR A 440 3.11 14.60 43.09
C THR A 440 1.74 15.25 42.84
N VAL A 441 1.40 16.27 43.64
CA VAL A 441 0.13 17.01 43.48
C VAL A 441 0.04 17.67 42.11
N VAL A 442 1.11 18.32 41.65
CA VAL A 442 1.16 18.96 40.32
C VAL A 442 0.99 17.93 39.21
N THR A 443 1.59 16.74 39.36
CA THR A 443 1.43 15.67 38.36
C THR A 443 0.00 15.14 38.35
N ILE A 444 -0.65 14.93 39.51
CA ILE A 444 -2.05 14.50 39.57
C ILE A 444 -2.98 15.54 38.93
N ILE A 445 -2.84 16.82 39.29
CA ILE A 445 -3.63 17.90 38.70
C ILE A 445 -3.38 17.96 37.19
N GLY A 446 -2.12 17.86 36.80
CA GLY A 446 -1.70 17.81 35.40
C GLY A 446 -2.31 16.66 34.61
N ALA A 447 -2.40 15.47 35.22
CA ALA A 447 -3.03 14.31 34.64
C ALA A 447 -4.55 14.48 34.49
N ILE A 448 -5.24 14.96 35.54
CA ILE A 448 -6.68 15.19 35.49
C ILE A 448 -7.04 16.22 34.41
N VAL A 449 -6.45 17.41 34.49
CA VAL A 449 -6.73 18.47 33.50
C VAL A 449 -6.30 18.06 32.08
N GLY A 450 -5.16 17.38 31.96
CA GLY A 450 -4.68 16.87 30.68
C GLY A 450 -5.66 15.88 30.06
N ASN A 451 -6.15 14.90 30.84
CA ASN A 451 -7.13 13.93 30.30
C ASN A 451 -8.46 14.59 29.95
N ILE A 452 -8.95 15.56 30.77
CA ILE A 452 -10.15 16.31 30.39
C ILE A 452 -9.95 17.00 29.03
N LEU A 453 -8.84 17.68 28.86
CA LEU A 453 -8.52 18.31 27.56
C LEU A 453 -8.35 17.27 26.45
N GLY A 454 -7.77 16.11 26.72
CA GLY A 454 -7.61 14.98 25.80
C GLY A 454 -8.96 14.49 25.29
N TYR A 455 -9.86 14.17 26.21
CA TYR A 455 -11.21 13.65 25.89
C TYR A 455 -12.17 14.72 25.35
N THR A 456 -11.83 16.01 25.37
CA THR A 456 -12.71 17.09 24.87
C THR A 456 -12.16 17.80 23.65
N ALA A 457 -11.02 18.46 23.78
CA ALA A 457 -10.45 19.32 22.76
C ALA A 457 -9.50 18.56 21.81
N PHE A 458 -8.50 17.87 22.36
CA PHE A 458 -7.44 17.26 21.53
C PHE A 458 -7.94 16.10 20.70
N GLN A 459 -8.82 15.22 21.24
CA GLN A 459 -9.40 14.14 20.45
C GLN A 459 -10.10 14.65 19.19
N LYS A 460 -10.83 15.79 19.26
CA LYS A 460 -11.52 16.35 18.11
C LYS A 460 -10.55 16.77 17.01
N ALA A 461 -9.39 17.28 17.38
CA ALA A 461 -8.35 17.64 16.41
C ALA A 461 -7.79 16.39 15.72
N PHE A 462 -7.49 15.33 16.47
CA PHE A 462 -6.98 14.08 15.89
C PHE A 462 -8.05 13.32 15.09
N VAL A 463 -9.27 13.23 15.57
CA VAL A 463 -10.40 12.69 14.79
C VAL A 463 -10.56 13.44 13.47
N GLY A 464 -10.40 14.76 13.49
CA GLY A 464 -10.44 15.60 12.28
C GLY A 464 -9.42 15.19 11.21
N VAL A 465 -8.28 14.64 11.61
CA VAL A 465 -7.27 14.10 10.68
C VAL A 465 -7.80 12.86 9.97
N TYR A 466 -8.28 11.85 10.71
CA TYR A 466 -8.88 10.66 10.14
C TYR A 466 -10.05 11.00 9.19
N TYR A 467 -10.91 11.93 9.62
CA TYR A 467 -12.03 12.41 8.81
C TYR A 467 -11.64 13.27 7.59
N SER A 468 -10.42 13.71 7.50
CA SER A 468 -9.92 14.39 6.30
C SER A 468 -9.46 13.41 5.22
N ASN A 469 -9.09 12.21 5.61
CA ASN A 469 -8.52 11.19 4.74
C ASN A 469 -9.53 10.13 4.34
N TYR A 470 -10.37 9.71 5.29
CA TYR A 470 -11.24 8.55 5.17
C TYR A 470 -12.71 8.93 5.24
N SER A 471 -13.53 8.15 4.54
CA SER A 471 -14.99 8.27 4.56
C SER A 471 -15.58 7.53 5.75
N LEU A 472 -15.30 8.04 6.96
CA LEU A 472 -15.72 7.44 8.21
C LEU A 472 -17.14 7.87 8.60
N THR A 473 -17.87 6.97 9.25
CA THR A 473 -19.22 7.18 9.78
C THR A 473 -19.23 8.05 11.06
N THR A 474 -20.33 8.15 11.77
CA THR A 474 -20.45 9.02 12.94
C THR A 474 -19.54 8.56 14.09
N TYR A 475 -18.66 9.46 14.54
CA TYR A 475 -17.72 9.22 15.63
C TYR A 475 -18.42 9.13 17.00
N LYS A 476 -17.97 8.18 17.80
CA LYS A 476 -18.33 8.05 19.23
C LYS A 476 -17.05 7.94 20.05
N THR A 477 -16.91 8.79 21.06
CA THR A 477 -15.79 8.72 22.01
C THR A 477 -15.92 7.49 22.89
N LEU A 478 -14.92 6.63 22.88
CA LEU A 478 -14.83 5.47 23.77
C LEU A 478 -13.76 5.68 24.84
N TRP A 479 -13.95 5.04 25.99
CA TRP A 479 -12.94 4.99 27.02
C TRP A 479 -11.76 4.13 26.55
N ASN A 480 -10.54 4.65 26.69
CA ASN A 480 -9.32 3.93 26.33
C ASN A 480 -8.45 3.68 27.57
N MET A 481 -8.32 2.41 27.96
CA MET A 481 -7.50 1.99 29.11
C MET A 481 -6.01 2.21 28.86
N GLN A 482 -5.53 2.03 27.64
CA GLN A 482 -4.14 2.31 27.26
C GLN A 482 -3.83 3.80 27.43
N ALA A 483 -4.70 4.68 26.96
CA ALA A 483 -4.56 6.11 27.14
C ALA A 483 -4.46 6.48 28.63
N PHE A 484 -5.31 5.91 29.47
CA PHE A 484 -5.27 6.15 30.89
C PHE A 484 -3.97 5.67 31.54
N LEU A 485 -3.50 4.49 31.21
CA LEU A 485 -2.25 3.95 31.74
C LEU A 485 -1.05 4.82 31.31
N GLU A 486 -0.92 5.10 30.04
CA GLU A 486 0.25 5.78 29.45
C GLU A 486 0.30 7.28 29.79
N THR A 487 -0.85 7.93 29.93
CA THR A 487 -0.89 9.37 30.16
C THR A 487 -1.11 9.76 31.65
N THR A 488 -1.56 8.82 32.49
CA THR A 488 -1.82 9.07 33.90
C THR A 488 -0.91 8.26 34.80
N ILE A 489 -0.95 6.95 34.71
CA ILE A 489 -0.25 6.04 35.62
C ILE A 489 1.27 6.07 35.37
N VAL A 490 1.71 5.93 34.12
CA VAL A 490 3.15 5.92 33.81
C VAL A 490 3.83 7.25 34.16
N PRO A 491 3.35 8.44 33.77
CA PRO A 491 3.94 9.71 34.20
C PRO A 491 3.92 9.92 35.73
N PHE A 492 2.85 9.47 36.41
CA PHE A 492 2.75 9.53 37.87
C PHE A 492 3.84 8.69 38.54
N ILE A 493 3.97 7.40 38.17
CA ILE A 493 5.00 6.51 38.71
C ILE A 493 6.40 7.03 38.38
N LEU A 494 6.62 7.48 37.13
CA LEU A 494 7.89 8.06 36.68
C LEU A 494 8.28 9.28 37.53
N THR A 495 7.32 10.19 37.82
CA THR A 495 7.53 11.36 38.69
C THR A 495 7.92 10.94 40.10
N LEU A 496 7.22 9.95 40.69
CA LEU A 496 7.53 9.46 42.01
C LEU A 496 8.94 8.85 42.08
N ILE A 497 9.28 7.97 41.16
CA ILE A 497 10.58 7.28 41.10
C ILE A 497 11.71 8.30 40.97
N ILE A 498 11.63 9.20 39.99
CA ILE A 498 12.71 10.15 39.70
C ILE A 498 12.89 11.13 40.87
N ASN A 499 11.81 11.72 41.39
CA ASN A 499 11.91 12.63 42.54
C ASN A 499 12.46 11.89 43.76
N PHE A 500 11.99 10.65 44.02
CA PHE A 500 12.53 9.85 45.14
C PHE A 500 14.02 9.59 45.00
N LEU A 501 14.48 9.16 43.79
CA LEU A 501 15.90 8.89 43.56
C LEU A 501 16.77 10.14 43.69
N VAL A 502 16.32 11.28 43.15
CA VAL A 502 17.04 12.55 43.24
C VAL A 502 17.11 13.03 44.68
N LEU A 503 15.99 13.02 45.39
CA LEU A 503 15.88 13.42 46.78
C LEU A 503 16.74 12.51 47.66
N SER A 504 16.60 11.20 47.56
CA SER A 504 17.36 10.22 48.34
C SER A 504 18.88 10.38 48.14
N LYS A 505 19.31 10.62 46.92
CA LYS A 505 20.73 10.84 46.58
C LYS A 505 21.25 12.16 47.17
N LYS A 506 20.49 13.25 47.07
CA LYS A 506 20.88 14.57 47.53
C LYS A 506 20.85 14.65 49.07
N LEU A 507 19.84 14.10 49.75
CA LEU A 507 19.71 14.11 51.21
C LEU A 507 20.66 13.16 51.93
N LYS A 508 21.55 12.41 51.25
CA LYS A 508 22.68 11.69 51.86
C LYS A 508 23.77 12.63 52.39
N ILE A 509 23.81 13.85 51.90
CA ILE A 509 24.78 14.88 52.33
C ILE A 509 24.54 15.23 53.81
N SER A 510 25.60 15.49 54.61
CA SER A 510 25.51 15.81 56.03
C SER A 510 24.79 17.14 56.29
N PRO A 511 24.10 17.31 57.41
CA PRO A 511 23.43 18.58 57.76
C PRO A 511 24.38 19.77 57.75
N LEU A 512 25.58 19.58 58.24
CA LEU A 512 26.62 20.61 58.27
C LEU A 512 27.00 21.13 56.87
N ASN A 513 27.13 20.20 55.92
CA ASN A 513 27.42 20.56 54.55
C ASN A 513 26.25 21.28 53.83
N PHE A 514 25.00 20.95 54.22
CA PHE A 514 23.81 21.69 53.81
C PHE A 514 23.83 23.15 54.32
N ILE A 515 24.08 23.36 55.63
CA ILE A 515 24.15 24.70 56.23
C ILE A 515 25.33 25.51 55.59
N ARG A 516 26.45 24.89 55.34
CA ARG A 516 27.62 25.52 54.67
C ARG A 516 27.44 25.77 53.17
N GLY A 517 26.32 25.29 52.58
CA GLY A 517 26.09 25.35 51.14
C GLY A 517 27.05 24.47 50.33
N GLN A 518 27.73 23.52 50.99
CA GLN A 518 28.69 22.58 50.36
C GLN A 518 27.97 21.30 49.98
N LEU A 519 27.15 21.40 48.93
CA LEU A 519 26.30 20.30 48.44
C LEU A 519 27.02 19.26 47.54
N LYS A 520 28.32 19.43 47.32
CA LYS A 520 29.20 18.43 46.70
C LYS A 520 30.11 17.85 47.74
N GLN A 521 30.31 16.52 47.71
CA GLN A 521 31.39 15.89 48.48
C GLN A 521 32.71 16.54 48.04
N SER A 522 33.49 17.05 49.02
CA SER A 522 34.76 17.74 48.83
C SER A 522 35.80 16.76 48.31
N GLY A 523 35.85 16.57 47.03
CA GLY A 523 37.13 16.22 46.36
C GLY A 523 37.91 17.52 46.17
N GLN A 524 39.18 17.52 46.50
CA GLN A 524 40.08 18.63 46.23
C GLN A 524 39.80 19.25 44.88
N LYS A 525 39.32 20.51 44.90
CA LYS A 525 39.17 21.27 43.66
C LYS A 525 40.59 21.43 43.05
N ASN A 526 40.97 20.62 42.12
CA ASN A 526 42.15 20.90 41.28
C ASN A 526 41.94 22.29 40.67
N ILE A 527 42.59 23.29 41.22
CA ILE A 527 42.56 24.65 40.73
C ILE A 527 43.33 24.57 39.39
N ILE A 528 42.63 24.65 38.28
CA ILE A 528 43.23 24.70 36.96
C ILE A 528 44.12 25.95 36.92
N LYS A 529 45.43 25.77 36.88
CA LYS A 529 46.40 26.85 36.75
C LYS A 529 46.31 27.46 35.36
N LEU A 530 45.67 28.62 35.26
CA LEU A 530 45.56 29.36 34.02
C LEU A 530 46.87 30.17 33.73
N PRO A 531 47.26 30.35 32.49
CA PRO A 531 48.49 31.09 32.13
C PRO A 531 48.50 32.49 32.74
N LYS A 532 49.69 32.91 33.28
CA LYS A 532 49.85 34.21 33.95
C LYS A 532 49.64 35.42 33.00
N LYS A 533 49.89 35.25 31.68
CA LYS A 533 49.81 36.33 30.67
C LYS A 533 48.40 36.60 30.13
N MET A 534 47.37 35.85 30.58
CA MET A 534 46.00 36.08 30.10
C MET A 534 45.38 37.33 30.73
N PRO A 535 44.54 38.09 29.93
CA PRO A 535 43.74 39.20 30.47
C PRO A 535 42.79 38.77 31.58
N PHE A 536 42.53 39.68 32.57
CA PHE A 536 41.68 39.39 33.72
C PHE A 536 40.27 38.84 33.30
N PHE A 537 39.59 39.52 32.42
CA PHE A 537 38.29 39.10 31.94
C PHE A 537 38.24 37.71 31.33
N SER A 538 39.28 37.34 30.55
CA SER A 538 39.38 36.01 29.95
C SER A 538 39.64 34.92 31.01
N LYS A 539 40.50 35.21 31.98
CA LYS A 539 40.73 34.32 33.12
C LYS A 539 39.46 34.12 33.94
N PHE A 540 38.73 35.18 34.19
CA PHE A 540 37.49 35.15 34.99
C PHE A 540 36.42 34.33 34.24
N ARG A 541 36.24 34.56 32.94
CA ARG A 541 35.32 33.80 32.07
C ARG A 541 35.64 32.31 32.10
N LEU A 542 36.92 31.92 31.92
CA LEU A 542 37.33 30.52 31.96
C LEU A 542 37.08 29.89 33.36
N ARG A 543 37.30 30.64 34.44
CA ARG A 543 36.95 30.13 35.76
C ARG A 543 35.45 29.88 35.92
N ILE A 544 34.61 30.77 35.42
CA ILE A 544 33.15 30.58 35.45
C ILE A 544 32.79 29.36 34.64
N LEU A 545 33.39 29.16 33.45
CA LEU A 545 33.18 27.99 32.62
C LEU A 545 33.50 26.69 33.39
N PHE A 546 34.69 26.59 33.94
CA PHE A 546 35.10 25.37 34.67
C PHE A 546 34.35 25.14 35.96
N GLN A 547 33.90 26.18 36.65
CA GLN A 547 33.03 26.05 37.84
C GLN A 547 31.63 25.55 37.51
N ASN A 548 31.13 25.86 36.33
CA ASN A 548 29.75 25.57 35.92
C ASN A 548 29.66 24.41 34.94
N ILE A 549 30.75 23.66 34.62
CA ILE A 549 30.73 22.50 33.73
C ILE A 549 29.54 21.54 33.99
N PRO A 550 29.20 21.15 35.24
CA PRO A 550 28.08 20.25 35.46
C PRO A 550 26.73 20.86 35.06
N SER A 551 26.57 22.19 35.16
CA SER A 551 25.35 22.86 34.70
C SER A 551 25.29 23.01 33.19
N TYR A 552 26.45 23.25 32.57
CA TYR A 552 26.59 23.30 31.12
C TYR A 552 26.36 21.91 30.48
N LEU A 553 26.84 20.83 31.11
CA LEU A 553 26.52 19.46 30.69
C LEU A 553 25.04 19.17 30.83
N THR A 554 24.38 19.57 31.91
CA THR A 554 22.93 19.43 32.08
C THR A 554 22.18 20.19 30.96
N MET A 555 22.64 21.40 30.62
CA MET A 555 22.10 22.18 29.51
C MET A 555 22.33 21.49 28.17
N PHE A 556 23.53 20.96 27.92
CA PHE A 556 23.85 20.22 26.70
C PHE A 556 22.94 19.01 26.50
N PHE A 557 22.76 18.18 27.55
CA PHE A 557 21.83 17.06 27.48
C PHE A 557 20.37 17.52 27.29
N GLY A 558 19.97 18.61 27.93
CA GLY A 558 18.63 19.18 27.71
C GLY A 558 18.43 19.67 26.27
N ILE A 559 19.45 20.29 25.68
CA ILE A 559 19.43 20.71 24.27
C ILE A 559 19.32 19.50 23.34
N ILE A 560 20.05 18.40 23.59
CA ILE A 560 19.96 17.18 22.80
C ILE A 560 18.52 16.65 22.86
N LEU A 561 17.95 16.44 24.06
CA LEU A 561 16.62 15.90 24.23
C LEU A 561 15.53 16.78 23.59
N ALA A 562 15.60 18.08 23.82
CA ALA A 562 14.66 19.04 23.28
C ALA A 562 14.80 19.19 21.75
N GLY A 563 16.05 19.24 21.28
CA GLY A 563 16.40 19.30 19.85
C GLY A 563 15.90 18.07 19.09
N THR A 564 16.02 16.89 19.71
CA THR A 564 15.48 15.64 19.12
C THR A 564 13.99 15.77 18.84
N LEU A 565 13.19 16.34 19.76
CA LEU A 565 11.76 16.55 19.55
C LEU A 565 11.45 17.53 18.41
N VAL A 566 12.20 18.64 18.33
CA VAL A 566 12.01 19.63 17.27
C VAL A 566 12.37 19.04 15.89
N VAL A 567 13.51 18.33 15.80
CA VAL A 567 13.94 17.72 14.55
C VAL A 567 12.96 16.62 14.14
N PHE A 568 12.55 15.76 15.07
CA PHE A 568 11.56 14.71 14.80
C PHE A 568 10.23 15.30 14.31
N GLY A 569 9.69 16.31 15.00
CA GLY A 569 8.41 16.93 14.59
C GLY A 569 8.51 17.75 13.29
N SER A 570 9.73 18.13 12.87
CA SER A 570 9.94 18.94 11.66
C SER A 570 10.38 18.12 10.45
N MET A 571 10.80 16.85 10.63
CA MET A 571 11.43 16.09 9.55
C MET A 571 10.45 15.51 8.54
N PHE A 572 9.20 15.24 8.94
CA PHE A 572 8.25 14.49 8.09
C PHE A 572 7.87 15.22 6.80
N ALA A 573 7.63 16.53 6.82
CA ALA A 573 7.28 17.25 5.60
C ALA A 573 8.41 17.25 4.57
N PRO A 574 9.67 17.67 4.90
CA PRO A 574 10.78 17.57 3.96
C PRO A 574 11.10 16.14 3.53
N LEU A 575 10.92 15.16 4.43
CA LEU A 575 11.14 13.74 4.12
C LEU A 575 10.20 13.25 3.02
N LEU A 576 8.92 13.62 3.06
CA LEU A 576 7.96 13.26 2.03
C LEU A 576 8.25 13.97 0.70
N ASP A 577 8.72 15.23 0.72
CA ASP A 577 9.18 15.95 -0.48
C ASP A 577 10.39 15.24 -1.13
N ASP A 578 11.38 14.86 -0.32
CA ASP A 578 12.56 14.12 -0.79
C ASP A 578 12.18 12.72 -1.27
N TYR A 579 11.25 12.04 -0.58
CA TYR A 579 10.76 10.71 -0.96
C TYR A 579 10.06 10.73 -2.32
N SER A 580 9.30 11.77 -2.64
CA SER A 580 8.71 11.95 -3.98
C SER A 580 9.77 11.89 -5.08
N ASN A 581 10.92 12.55 -4.87
CA ASN A 581 12.02 12.52 -5.82
C ASN A 581 12.71 11.15 -5.91
N VAL A 582 12.83 10.45 -4.78
CA VAL A 582 13.40 9.09 -4.72
C VAL A 582 12.53 8.11 -5.47
N VAL A 583 11.20 8.16 -5.28
CA VAL A 583 10.22 7.30 -5.97
C VAL A 583 10.25 7.53 -7.48
N LYS A 584 10.32 8.79 -7.94
CA LYS A 584 10.49 9.10 -9.38
C LYS A 584 11.75 8.50 -9.98
N GLN A 585 12.88 8.55 -9.24
CA GLN A 585 14.14 7.97 -9.69
C GLN A 585 14.14 6.44 -9.68
N SER A 586 13.23 5.82 -8.93
CA SER A 586 13.07 4.37 -8.83
C SER A 586 12.09 3.81 -9.87
N GLN A 587 11.53 4.64 -10.75
CA GLN A 587 10.63 4.18 -11.79
C GLN A 587 11.34 3.20 -12.75
N ILE A 588 10.78 1.99 -12.91
CA ILE A 588 11.37 0.95 -13.76
C ILE A 588 11.14 1.25 -15.25
N SER A 589 9.91 1.63 -15.63
CA SER A 589 9.53 1.98 -17.00
C SER A 589 8.55 3.16 -16.99
N LYS A 590 8.37 3.84 -18.13
CA LYS A 590 7.39 4.93 -18.22
C LYS A 590 5.96 4.47 -18.00
N TYR A 591 5.64 3.28 -18.47
CA TYR A 591 4.35 2.61 -18.31
C TYR A 591 4.62 1.20 -17.81
N GLN A 592 4.02 0.83 -16.69
CA GLN A 592 3.99 -0.53 -16.19
C GLN A 592 2.53 -0.98 -16.24
N TYR A 593 2.21 -1.86 -17.16
CA TYR A 593 0.88 -2.42 -17.33
C TYR A 593 0.73 -3.64 -16.42
N ILE A 594 -0.31 -3.66 -15.62
CA ILE A 594 -0.76 -4.86 -14.89
C ILE A 594 -1.98 -5.36 -15.65
N MET A 595 -1.92 -6.60 -16.11
CA MET A 595 -2.95 -7.22 -16.93
C MET A 595 -3.96 -7.98 -16.05
N ILE A 596 -5.21 -8.05 -16.51
CA ILE A 596 -6.23 -8.95 -15.98
C ILE A 596 -6.13 -10.29 -16.69
N ASN A 597 -6.02 -10.25 -18.01
CA ASN A 597 -5.87 -11.41 -18.88
C ASN A 597 -4.50 -11.41 -19.55
N GLU A 598 -3.94 -12.58 -19.81
CA GLU A 598 -2.66 -12.77 -20.51
C GLU A 598 -2.86 -12.49 -22.01
N LYS A 599 -2.79 -11.24 -22.41
CA LYS A 599 -2.96 -10.80 -23.80
C LYS A 599 -1.64 -10.29 -24.34
N ASP A 600 -1.22 -10.78 -25.50
CA ASP A 600 0.02 -10.36 -26.16
C ASP A 600 -0.13 -8.99 -26.83
N THR A 601 0.95 -8.18 -26.76
CA THR A 601 1.06 -6.90 -27.47
C THR A 601 1.91 -7.06 -28.73
N GLU A 602 1.57 -6.34 -29.80
CA GLU A 602 2.37 -6.25 -31.03
C GLU A 602 3.69 -5.45 -30.83
N ASN A 603 3.81 -4.72 -29.69
CA ASN A 603 5.00 -3.91 -29.43
C ASN A 603 6.17 -4.76 -28.93
N THR A 604 7.10 -5.08 -29.81
CA THR A 604 8.29 -5.92 -29.52
C THR A 604 9.27 -5.30 -28.50
N LYS A 605 9.12 -4.01 -28.14
CA LYS A 605 9.93 -3.34 -27.10
C LYS A 605 9.29 -3.45 -25.72
N ALA A 606 8.07 -3.93 -25.62
CA ALA A 606 7.44 -4.21 -24.35
C ALA A 606 8.01 -5.51 -23.76
N GLU A 607 8.36 -5.48 -22.48
CA GLU A 607 8.96 -6.63 -21.81
C GLU A 607 7.97 -7.24 -20.83
N LYS A 608 7.66 -8.52 -21.01
CA LYS A 608 6.81 -9.30 -20.11
C LYS A 608 7.47 -9.46 -18.75
N PHE A 609 6.71 -9.29 -17.68
CA PHE A 609 7.12 -9.62 -16.33
C PHE A 609 6.05 -10.43 -15.60
N CYS A 610 6.47 -11.19 -14.60
CA CYS A 610 5.58 -11.83 -13.64
C CYS A 610 5.63 -11.06 -12.32
N LEU A 611 4.51 -11.00 -11.59
CA LEU A 611 4.42 -10.30 -10.32
C LEU A 611 3.51 -11.09 -9.37
N THR A 612 3.98 -11.30 -8.14
CA THR A 612 3.16 -11.77 -7.02
C THR A 612 3.50 -11.00 -5.76
N SER A 613 2.61 -11.03 -4.78
CA SER A 613 2.85 -10.48 -3.44
C SER A 613 3.01 -11.62 -2.45
N LEU A 614 4.05 -11.53 -1.62
CA LEU A 614 4.29 -12.42 -0.50
C LEU A 614 4.46 -11.58 0.77
N GLN A 615 4.38 -12.21 1.94
CA GLN A 615 4.59 -11.54 3.23
C GLN A 615 5.86 -12.00 3.91
N THR A 616 6.48 -11.08 4.67
CA THR A 616 7.63 -11.43 5.51
C THR A 616 7.22 -12.38 6.64
N THR A 617 8.11 -13.36 6.95
CA THR A 617 7.91 -14.29 8.07
C THR A 617 8.59 -13.82 9.36
N ASP A 618 9.40 -12.76 9.31
CA ASP A 618 10.12 -12.25 10.48
C ASP A 618 9.15 -11.52 11.42
N LYS A 619 8.89 -12.13 12.57
CA LYS A 619 8.02 -11.58 13.64
C LYS A 619 8.49 -10.21 14.18
N LYS A 620 9.72 -9.81 13.90
CA LYS A 620 10.25 -8.50 14.31
C LYS A 620 9.61 -7.36 13.52
N PHE A 621 9.24 -7.61 12.28
CA PHE A 621 8.56 -6.68 11.42
C PHE A 621 7.09 -7.07 11.34
N MET A 622 6.19 -6.10 11.22
CA MET A 622 4.79 -6.38 10.92
C MET A 622 4.75 -7.13 9.57
N ASN A 623 3.72 -7.92 9.32
CA ASN A 623 3.58 -8.69 8.08
C ASN A 623 3.63 -7.74 6.85
N ASP A 624 4.85 -7.37 6.45
CA ASP A 624 5.06 -6.50 5.30
C ASP A 624 4.85 -7.29 4.01
N ASP A 625 4.15 -6.69 3.09
CA ASP A 625 4.01 -7.19 1.73
C ASP A 625 5.31 -6.97 0.96
N VAL A 626 5.74 -8.01 0.29
CA VAL A 626 6.94 -8.04 -0.54
C VAL A 626 6.54 -8.36 -1.96
N SER A 627 6.70 -7.41 -2.87
CA SER A 627 6.48 -7.65 -4.30
C SER A 627 7.60 -8.52 -4.87
N VAL A 628 7.25 -9.62 -5.52
CA VAL A 628 8.22 -10.52 -6.17
C VAL A 628 8.06 -10.42 -7.68
N TYR A 629 9.06 -9.83 -8.35
CA TYR A 629 9.09 -9.69 -9.79
C TYR A 629 9.91 -10.81 -10.44
N GLY A 630 9.30 -11.50 -11.42
CA GLY A 630 9.98 -12.38 -12.36
C GLY A 630 10.29 -11.64 -13.66
N VAL A 631 11.56 -11.31 -13.93
CA VAL A 631 11.99 -10.49 -15.05
C VAL A 631 12.92 -11.23 -15.99
N SER A 632 13.01 -10.79 -17.24
CA SER A 632 13.90 -11.40 -18.24
C SER A 632 15.37 -11.31 -17.81
N ASN A 633 16.15 -12.33 -18.13
CA ASN A 633 17.61 -12.34 -17.88
C ASN A 633 18.38 -11.22 -18.60
N ARG A 634 17.82 -10.65 -19.67
CA ARG A 634 18.37 -9.56 -20.45
C ARG A 634 17.39 -8.39 -20.48
N SER A 635 16.82 -8.07 -19.33
CA SER A 635 15.89 -6.96 -19.24
C SER A 635 16.55 -5.64 -19.63
N GLU A 636 15.88 -4.86 -20.48
CA GLU A 636 16.28 -3.49 -20.79
C GLU A 636 15.92 -2.53 -19.65
N PHE A 637 14.98 -2.93 -18.79
CA PHE A 637 14.46 -2.13 -17.68
C PHE A 637 15.16 -2.43 -16.36
N ILE A 638 15.48 -3.69 -16.09
CA ILE A 638 16.24 -4.11 -14.91
C ILE A 638 17.67 -4.46 -15.36
N THR A 639 18.54 -3.48 -15.35
CA THR A 639 19.90 -3.59 -15.93
C THR A 639 20.87 -4.45 -15.13
N SER A 640 20.51 -4.88 -13.92
CA SER A 640 21.33 -5.75 -13.09
C SER A 640 21.16 -7.22 -13.45
N SER A 641 22.28 -7.93 -13.61
CA SER A 641 22.25 -9.39 -13.84
C SER A 641 21.77 -10.12 -12.60
N ILE A 642 20.77 -10.98 -12.76
CA ILE A 642 20.23 -11.84 -11.71
C ILE A 642 20.75 -13.25 -11.93
N PRO A 643 21.59 -13.81 -11.04
CA PRO A 643 22.06 -15.20 -11.17
C PRO A 643 20.89 -16.19 -11.06
N THR A 644 20.96 -17.27 -11.84
CA THR A 644 19.96 -18.34 -11.77
C THR A 644 19.89 -18.96 -10.37
N GLY A 645 18.69 -19.11 -9.83
CA GLY A 645 18.44 -19.63 -8.49
C GLY A 645 18.73 -18.66 -7.34
N GLU A 646 19.12 -17.42 -7.62
CA GLU A 646 19.31 -16.36 -6.63
C GLU A 646 18.43 -15.15 -6.97
N VAL A 647 18.31 -14.21 -6.01
CA VAL A 647 17.47 -13.04 -6.16
C VAL A 647 18.23 -11.75 -5.84
N LEU A 648 17.79 -10.64 -6.41
CA LEU A 648 18.15 -9.30 -5.96
C LEU A 648 17.04 -8.75 -5.06
N VAL A 649 17.41 -8.14 -3.96
CA VAL A 649 16.45 -7.41 -3.11
C VAL A 649 16.53 -5.92 -3.39
N SER A 650 15.41 -5.19 -3.26
CA SER A 650 15.41 -3.73 -3.38
C SER A 650 16.26 -3.08 -2.30
N SER A 651 16.81 -1.88 -2.58
CA SER A 651 17.51 -1.08 -1.56
C SER A 651 16.60 -0.76 -0.36
N ALA A 652 15.30 -0.58 -0.59
CA ALA A 652 14.30 -0.43 0.46
C ALA A 652 14.24 -1.66 1.37
N MET A 653 14.17 -2.84 0.79
CA MET A 653 14.14 -4.12 1.53
C MET A 653 15.42 -4.35 2.31
N ALA A 654 16.58 -4.11 1.67
CA ALA A 654 17.89 -4.24 2.30
C ALA A 654 18.06 -3.28 3.49
N ASP A 655 17.64 -2.02 3.36
CA ASP A 655 17.75 -1.03 4.45
C ASP A 655 16.78 -1.31 5.61
N LYS A 656 15.53 -1.71 5.32
CA LYS A 656 14.52 -1.98 6.36
C LYS A 656 14.86 -3.24 7.16
N PHE A 657 15.13 -4.33 6.48
CA PHE A 657 15.35 -5.63 7.14
C PHE A 657 16.81 -5.91 7.48
N GLY A 658 17.75 -5.09 6.99
CA GLY A 658 19.19 -5.26 7.23
C GLY A 658 19.78 -6.43 6.44
N ILE A 659 19.23 -6.72 5.25
CA ILE A 659 19.63 -7.84 4.38
C ILE A 659 20.88 -7.46 3.58
N SER A 660 21.79 -8.40 3.47
CA SER A 660 23.05 -8.27 2.72
C SER A 660 23.19 -9.41 1.69
N SER A 661 24.09 -9.24 0.73
CA SER A 661 24.43 -10.31 -0.22
C SER A 661 24.92 -11.56 0.51
N GLY A 662 24.38 -12.71 0.16
CA GLY A 662 24.65 -14.02 0.78
C GLY A 662 23.64 -14.44 1.84
N ASP A 663 22.76 -13.54 2.30
CA ASP A 663 21.68 -13.86 3.24
C ASP A 663 20.55 -14.66 2.55
N GLU A 664 19.76 -15.33 3.38
CA GLU A 664 18.53 -16.01 2.94
C GLU A 664 17.31 -15.26 3.46
N VAL A 665 16.31 -15.11 2.60
CA VAL A 665 15.03 -14.45 2.93
C VAL A 665 13.91 -15.47 2.76
N THR A 666 13.12 -15.68 3.81
CA THR A 666 11.94 -16.53 3.76
C THR A 666 10.69 -15.68 3.77
N LEU A 667 9.86 -15.86 2.75
CA LEU A 667 8.58 -15.20 2.58
C LEU A 667 7.47 -16.26 2.57
N LYS A 668 6.24 -15.86 2.89
CA LYS A 668 5.06 -16.74 2.90
C LYS A 668 3.94 -16.18 2.02
N GLU A 669 3.06 -17.03 1.54
CA GLU A 669 1.77 -16.60 1.01
C GLU A 669 0.90 -16.08 2.16
N GLU A 670 0.13 -15.02 1.89
CA GLU A 670 -0.63 -14.31 2.94
C GLU A 670 -1.67 -15.22 3.62
N TYR A 671 -2.41 -15.98 2.82
CA TYR A 671 -3.55 -16.79 3.30
C TYR A 671 -3.30 -18.31 3.27
N LYS A 672 -2.08 -18.74 2.93
CA LYS A 672 -1.70 -20.15 2.84
C LYS A 672 -0.45 -20.46 3.65
N ASP A 673 -0.38 -21.67 4.18
CA ASP A 673 0.80 -22.16 4.91
C ASP A 673 1.95 -22.57 3.96
N LYS A 674 2.22 -21.73 2.94
CA LYS A 674 3.27 -21.98 1.96
C LYS A 674 4.37 -20.92 2.08
N THR A 675 5.59 -21.38 2.25
CA THR A 675 6.76 -20.51 2.39
C THR A 675 7.77 -20.73 1.27
N TYR A 676 8.47 -19.68 0.91
CA TYR A 676 9.52 -19.67 -0.09
C TYR A 676 10.78 -19.07 0.50
N THR A 677 11.91 -19.72 0.29
CA THR A 677 13.22 -19.23 0.74
C THR A 677 14.07 -18.85 -0.46
N PHE A 678 14.54 -17.62 -0.48
CA PHE A 678 15.34 -17.05 -1.55
C PHE A 678 16.74 -16.71 -1.05
N LYS A 679 17.75 -17.06 -1.83
CA LYS A 679 19.14 -16.67 -1.58
C LYS A 679 19.43 -15.32 -2.24
N VAL A 680 19.89 -14.36 -1.49
CA VAL A 680 20.14 -13.00 -1.95
C VAL A 680 21.53 -12.89 -2.56
N SER A 681 21.61 -12.61 -3.86
CA SER A 681 22.87 -12.34 -4.58
C SER A 681 23.37 -10.91 -4.40
N GLY A 682 22.46 -9.96 -4.21
CA GLY A 682 22.80 -8.55 -4.07
C GLY A 682 21.60 -7.63 -3.92
N THR A 683 21.87 -6.33 -4.03
CA THR A 683 20.84 -5.30 -3.87
C THR A 683 20.67 -4.53 -5.19
N TYR A 684 19.42 -4.37 -5.62
CA TYR A 684 19.05 -3.50 -6.73
C TYR A 684 18.57 -2.14 -6.20
N LYS A 685 19.04 -1.04 -6.80
CA LYS A 685 18.64 0.31 -6.36
C LYS A 685 17.19 0.58 -6.74
N TYR A 686 16.28 0.26 -5.84
CA TYR A 686 14.85 0.48 -5.96
C TYR A 686 14.29 0.81 -4.57
N ASP A 687 13.94 2.09 -4.38
CA ASP A 687 13.50 2.63 -3.09
C ASP A 687 11.98 2.89 -3.06
N ALA A 688 11.27 2.56 -4.15
CA ALA A 688 9.82 2.76 -4.23
C ALA A 688 9.01 1.70 -3.47
N GLY A 689 9.60 0.55 -3.12
CA GLY A 689 8.91 -0.51 -2.40
C GLY A 689 9.81 -1.64 -1.94
N ILE A 690 9.26 -2.47 -1.07
CA ILE A 690 9.88 -3.69 -0.57
C ILE A 690 9.73 -4.77 -1.63
N THR A 691 10.82 -5.11 -2.33
CA THR A 691 10.73 -5.89 -3.56
C THR A 691 11.87 -6.91 -3.68
N VAL A 692 11.52 -8.06 -4.24
CA VAL A 692 12.46 -9.10 -4.69
C VAL A 692 12.40 -9.18 -6.20
N PHE A 693 13.55 -9.21 -6.87
CA PHE A 693 13.68 -9.41 -8.30
C PHE A 693 14.37 -10.74 -8.57
N MET A 694 13.76 -11.58 -9.36
CA MET A 694 14.30 -12.88 -9.75
C MET A 694 14.18 -13.09 -11.27
N ASN A 695 14.89 -14.07 -11.78
CA ASN A 695 14.78 -14.45 -13.16
C ASN A 695 13.38 -15.01 -13.45
N ARG A 696 12.75 -14.63 -14.58
CA ARG A 696 11.42 -15.12 -14.96
C ARG A 696 11.34 -16.65 -15.03
N ALA A 697 12.38 -17.32 -15.54
CA ALA A 697 12.40 -18.78 -15.58
C ALA A 697 12.40 -19.41 -14.16
N ASP A 698 13.12 -18.81 -13.22
CA ASP A 698 13.12 -19.25 -11.81
C ASP A 698 11.78 -18.93 -11.14
N TYR A 699 11.15 -17.80 -11.48
CA TYR A 699 9.82 -17.43 -11.00
C TYR A 699 8.77 -18.46 -11.40
N LEU A 700 8.67 -18.76 -12.72
CA LEU A 700 7.71 -19.73 -13.24
C LEU A 700 7.86 -21.11 -12.58
N LYS A 701 9.10 -21.53 -12.37
CA LYS A 701 9.39 -22.79 -11.67
C LYS A 701 9.01 -22.73 -10.19
N THR A 702 9.29 -21.64 -9.51
CA THR A 702 9.06 -21.49 -8.06
C THR A 702 7.57 -21.46 -7.74
N PHE A 703 6.79 -20.77 -8.58
CA PHE A 703 5.35 -20.63 -8.37
C PHE A 703 4.52 -21.65 -9.13
N ASN A 704 5.17 -22.52 -9.92
CA ASN A 704 4.54 -23.58 -10.72
C ASN A 704 3.58 -23.03 -11.78
N GLU A 705 4.03 -21.98 -12.48
CA GLU A 705 3.29 -21.32 -13.54
C GLU A 705 3.69 -21.87 -14.92
N SER A 706 2.84 -21.68 -15.93
CA SER A 706 3.09 -22.08 -17.31
C SER A 706 4.25 -21.29 -17.93
N SER A 707 4.84 -21.79 -19.03
CA SER A 707 5.95 -21.12 -19.74
C SER A 707 5.57 -19.74 -20.25
N ASP A 708 4.30 -19.54 -20.59
CA ASP A 708 3.78 -18.34 -21.24
C ASP A 708 3.19 -17.34 -20.23
N TYR A 709 2.98 -17.77 -18.98
CA TYR A 709 2.44 -16.95 -17.92
C TYR A 709 3.20 -15.63 -17.74
N PHE A 710 2.46 -14.54 -17.66
CA PHE A 710 2.95 -13.21 -17.30
C PHE A 710 1.84 -12.37 -16.65
N THR A 711 2.23 -11.40 -15.84
CA THR A 711 1.29 -10.54 -15.11
C THR A 711 1.18 -9.16 -15.77
N GLY A 712 2.15 -8.79 -16.61
CA GLY A 712 2.13 -7.46 -17.21
C GLY A 712 3.33 -7.14 -18.09
N TYR A 713 3.40 -5.85 -18.46
CA TYR A 713 4.43 -5.32 -19.36
C TYR A 713 5.14 -4.10 -18.78
N PHE A 714 6.46 -4.07 -18.91
CA PHE A 714 7.25 -2.83 -18.84
C PHE A 714 7.36 -2.23 -20.23
N SER A 715 7.03 -0.95 -20.38
CA SER A 715 7.15 -0.25 -21.65
C SER A 715 7.52 1.22 -21.46
N ASN A 716 8.33 1.76 -22.37
CA ASN A 716 8.59 3.21 -22.46
C ASN A 716 7.66 3.90 -23.46
N GLU A 717 6.87 3.13 -24.20
CA GLU A 717 5.87 3.60 -25.17
C GLU A 717 4.47 3.18 -24.69
N LYS A 718 3.44 3.94 -25.09
CA LYS A 718 2.07 3.56 -24.74
C LYS A 718 1.63 2.40 -25.61
N LEU A 719 1.12 1.34 -25.01
CA LEU A 719 0.54 0.19 -25.73
C LEU A 719 -0.91 0.51 -26.06
N ASN A 720 -1.18 0.79 -27.34
CA ASN A 720 -2.52 1.17 -27.82
C ASN A 720 -3.28 0.01 -28.45
N ASP A 721 -2.61 -1.12 -28.62
CA ASP A 721 -3.11 -2.37 -29.19
C ASP A 721 -3.77 -3.28 -28.14
N LEU A 722 -3.54 -3.01 -26.86
CA LEU A 722 -4.18 -3.72 -25.76
C LEU A 722 -5.56 -3.14 -25.47
N ASP A 723 -6.56 -4.01 -25.27
CA ASP A 723 -7.88 -3.60 -24.86
C ASP A 723 -7.83 -3.05 -23.42
N PRO A 724 -8.41 -1.87 -23.16
CA PRO A 724 -8.54 -1.35 -21.80
C PRO A 724 -9.20 -2.34 -20.82
N ASP A 725 -10.04 -3.22 -21.28
CA ASP A 725 -10.75 -4.22 -20.48
C ASP A 725 -9.84 -5.37 -20.02
N ASP A 726 -8.69 -5.59 -20.68
CA ASP A 726 -7.67 -6.57 -20.29
C ASP A 726 -6.63 -5.97 -19.31
N ILE A 727 -6.70 -4.66 -19.04
CA ILE A 727 -5.73 -3.95 -18.19
C ILE A 727 -6.33 -3.66 -16.83
N ALA A 728 -5.74 -4.22 -15.77
CA ALA A 728 -6.12 -3.92 -14.39
C ALA A 728 -5.75 -2.48 -14.01
N THR A 729 -4.52 -2.09 -14.30
CA THR A 729 -4.02 -0.73 -14.06
C THR A 729 -2.75 -0.44 -14.87
N VAL A 730 -2.49 0.84 -15.11
CA VAL A 730 -1.24 1.32 -15.71
C VAL A 730 -0.53 2.22 -14.73
N ILE A 731 0.59 1.77 -14.19
CA ILE A 731 1.39 2.52 -13.24
C ILE A 731 2.34 3.44 -14.02
N THR A 732 2.19 4.74 -13.80
CA THR A 732 3.02 5.81 -14.38
C THR A 732 3.75 6.58 -13.29
N GLU A 733 4.66 7.49 -13.66
CA GLU A 733 5.29 8.42 -12.68
C GLU A 733 4.23 9.17 -11.85
N LYS A 734 3.11 9.54 -12.48
CA LYS A 734 2.02 10.23 -11.79
C LYS A 734 1.38 9.36 -10.72
N ASP A 735 1.21 8.08 -10.97
CA ASP A 735 0.60 7.14 -10.02
C ASP A 735 1.56 6.82 -8.87
N LEU A 736 2.83 6.65 -9.16
CA LEU A 736 3.87 6.50 -8.12
C LEU A 736 3.94 7.73 -7.21
N THR A 737 3.90 8.94 -7.77
CA THR A 737 3.96 10.20 -6.99
C THR A 737 2.65 10.52 -6.28
N LYS A 738 1.52 9.98 -6.75
CA LYS A 738 0.20 10.11 -6.12
C LYS A 738 0.21 9.54 -4.70
N VAL A 739 0.90 8.42 -4.48
CA VAL A 739 1.10 7.83 -3.15
C VAL A 739 1.70 8.87 -2.19
N VAL A 740 2.82 9.49 -2.60
CA VAL A 740 3.48 10.50 -1.75
C VAL A 740 2.61 11.74 -1.57
N THR A 741 1.94 12.20 -2.63
CA THR A 741 1.03 13.35 -2.55
C THR A 741 -0.12 13.09 -1.57
N GLN A 742 -0.71 11.90 -1.61
CA GLN A 742 -1.76 11.51 -0.67
C GLN A 742 -1.22 11.43 0.76
N MET A 743 -0.04 10.87 0.97
CA MET A 743 0.63 10.87 2.28
C MET A 743 0.89 12.30 2.80
N GLN A 744 1.30 13.23 1.92
CA GLN A 744 1.49 14.65 2.31
C GLN A 744 0.16 15.28 2.76
N VAL A 745 -0.92 15.04 2.05
CA VAL A 745 -2.27 15.52 2.44
C VAL A 745 -2.68 14.90 3.77
N SER A 746 -2.54 13.59 3.90
CA SER A 746 -2.92 12.83 5.08
C SER A 746 -2.14 13.25 6.32
N MET A 747 -0.83 13.42 6.20
CA MET A 747 0.04 13.73 7.34
C MET A 747 0.16 15.23 7.65
N SER A 748 -0.36 16.12 6.80
CA SER A 748 -0.13 17.58 6.93
C SER A 748 -0.58 18.13 8.28
N GLU A 749 -1.72 17.72 8.80
CA GLU A 749 -2.25 18.16 10.08
C GLU A 749 -1.47 17.56 11.26
N PHE A 750 -1.06 16.30 11.18
CA PHE A 750 -0.18 15.65 12.17
C PHE A 750 1.16 16.40 12.30
N VAL A 751 1.79 16.67 11.15
CA VAL A 751 3.07 17.38 11.10
C VAL A 751 2.97 18.76 11.73
N LYS A 752 1.89 19.52 11.51
CA LYS A 752 1.68 20.83 12.13
C LYS A 752 1.58 20.71 13.66
N VAL A 753 0.81 19.76 14.16
CA VAL A 753 0.63 19.52 15.60
C VAL A 753 1.94 19.10 16.24
N PHE A 754 2.67 18.15 15.65
CA PHE A 754 3.93 17.64 16.21
C PHE A 754 5.04 18.68 16.18
N LYS A 755 5.17 19.43 15.09
CA LYS A 755 6.11 20.54 14.99
C LYS A 755 5.82 21.61 16.04
N GLY A 756 4.55 22.00 16.20
CA GLY A 756 4.12 22.96 17.20
C GLY A 756 4.43 22.51 18.63
N LEU A 757 4.13 21.25 18.93
CA LEU A 757 4.41 20.65 20.24
C LEU A 757 5.91 20.56 20.53
N GLY A 758 6.71 20.11 19.56
CA GLY A 758 8.16 20.02 19.66
C GLY A 758 8.80 21.39 19.93
N VAL A 759 8.39 22.41 19.17
CA VAL A 759 8.88 23.80 19.35
C VAL A 759 8.50 24.33 20.74
N LEU A 760 7.26 24.16 21.18
CA LEU A 760 6.79 24.62 22.49
C LEU A 760 7.61 23.98 23.64
N ILE A 761 7.79 22.66 23.59
CA ILE A 761 8.60 21.95 24.59
C ILE A 761 10.06 22.41 24.56
N PHE A 762 10.61 22.61 23.38
CA PHE A 762 11.98 23.11 23.22
C PHE A 762 12.17 24.49 23.87
N LEU A 763 11.27 25.44 23.61
CA LEU A 763 11.29 26.77 24.20
C LEU A 763 11.19 26.71 25.72
N LEU A 764 10.30 25.87 26.26
CA LEU A 764 10.17 25.67 27.71
C LEU A 764 11.45 25.13 28.35
N ILE A 765 12.08 24.13 27.71
CA ILE A 765 13.32 23.54 28.22
C ILE A 765 14.44 24.58 28.21
N MET A 766 14.62 25.27 27.10
CA MET A 766 15.64 26.30 26.97
C MET A 766 15.45 27.40 28.00
N TYR A 767 14.21 27.86 28.23
CA TYR A 767 13.92 28.83 29.29
C TYR A 767 14.29 28.31 30.67
N ILE A 768 13.87 27.09 31.04
CA ILE A 768 14.15 26.50 32.36
C ILE A 768 15.65 26.35 32.59
N LEU A 769 16.38 25.85 31.61
CA LEU A 769 17.82 25.60 31.68
C LEU A 769 18.62 26.92 31.77
N THR A 770 18.25 27.90 30.97
CA THR A 770 18.87 29.24 31.00
C THR A 770 18.63 29.92 32.33
N LYS A 771 17.36 29.92 32.80
CA LYS A 771 16.99 30.44 34.12
C LYS A 771 17.78 29.77 35.24
N GLN A 772 17.96 28.44 35.21
CA GLN A 772 18.75 27.70 36.19
C GLN A 772 20.21 28.16 36.24
N ILE A 773 20.86 28.42 35.08
CA ILE A 773 22.25 28.88 35.05
C ILE A 773 22.36 30.29 35.67
N ILE A 774 21.44 31.20 35.35
CA ILE A 774 21.40 32.54 35.89
C ILE A 774 21.20 32.49 37.40
N GLU A 775 20.20 31.76 37.90
CA GLU A 775 19.91 31.61 39.33
C GLU A 775 21.08 31.02 40.12
N LYS A 776 21.80 30.02 39.54
CA LYS A 776 22.97 29.44 40.20
C LYS A 776 24.14 30.42 40.32
N ASN A 777 24.25 31.35 39.41
CA ASN A 777 25.32 32.39 39.45
C ASN A 777 24.87 33.65 40.18
N SER A 778 23.60 33.74 40.68
CA SER A 778 23.03 34.95 41.28
C SER A 778 23.83 35.53 42.44
N LYS A 779 24.36 34.67 43.32
CA LYS A 779 25.21 35.11 44.44
C LYS A 779 26.55 35.73 43.96
N SER A 780 27.16 35.12 42.93
CA SER A 780 28.39 35.62 42.33
C SER A 780 28.16 36.91 41.55
N VAL A 781 27.04 37.01 40.84
CA VAL A 781 26.56 38.24 40.17
C VAL A 781 26.35 39.37 41.15
N SER A 782 25.63 39.09 42.26
CA SER A 782 25.38 40.09 43.33
C SER A 782 26.69 40.56 43.96
N MET A 783 27.64 39.65 44.24
CA MET A 783 28.94 40.01 44.77
C MET A 783 29.74 40.91 43.79
N THR A 784 29.73 40.59 42.47
CA THR A 784 30.37 41.39 41.43
C THR A 784 29.76 42.78 41.34
N LYS A 785 28.41 42.88 41.54
CA LYS A 785 27.70 44.17 41.56
C LYS A 785 28.07 45.02 42.80
N ILE A 786 28.25 44.41 43.99
CA ILE A 786 28.74 45.05 45.19
C ILE A 786 30.17 45.56 45.04
N LEU A 787 30.97 44.88 44.26
CA LEU A 787 32.35 45.31 43.93
C LEU A 787 32.41 46.46 42.89
N GLY A 788 31.26 47.01 42.48
CA GLY A 788 31.21 48.23 41.66
C GLY A 788 31.17 47.97 40.14
N PHE A 789 31.06 46.74 39.69
CA PHE A 789 30.89 46.44 38.24
C PHE A 789 29.52 46.89 37.76
N SER A 790 29.48 47.50 36.59
CA SER A 790 28.22 47.87 35.89
C SER A 790 27.47 46.65 35.37
N ASP A 791 26.15 46.77 35.17
CA ASP A 791 25.34 45.68 34.68
C ASP A 791 25.81 45.17 33.31
N ILE A 792 26.35 46.05 32.45
CA ILE A 792 26.95 45.70 31.14
C ILE A 792 28.25 44.88 31.30
N GLU A 793 29.09 45.21 32.26
CA GLU A 793 30.32 44.44 32.55
C GLU A 793 30.03 43.09 33.14
N ILE A 794 29.02 43.00 34.04
CA ILE A 794 28.52 41.77 34.60
C ILE A 794 27.94 40.89 33.48
N GLY A 795 27.14 41.48 32.59
CA GLY A 795 26.63 40.79 31.37
C GLY A 795 27.78 40.22 30.51
N LYS A 796 28.81 41.02 30.20
CA LYS A 796 30.00 40.58 29.47
C LYS A 796 30.76 39.42 30.16
N LEU A 797 30.72 39.34 31.48
CA LEU A 797 31.40 38.27 32.22
C LEU A 797 30.62 36.96 32.24
N TYR A 798 29.32 36.99 32.45
CA TYR A 798 28.51 35.81 32.64
C TYR A 798 27.71 35.40 31.39
N ILE A 799 27.09 36.37 30.67
CA ILE A 799 26.22 36.08 29.52
C ILE A 799 27.06 35.63 28.32
N VAL A 800 28.17 36.34 28.02
CA VAL A 800 29.00 35.96 26.85
C VAL A 800 29.50 34.53 26.91
N ILE A 801 29.98 34.08 28.09
CA ILE A 801 30.46 32.69 28.19
C ILE A 801 29.33 31.69 28.08
N THR A 802 28.16 32.00 28.69
CA THR A 802 26.98 31.15 28.58
C THR A 802 26.47 31.08 27.14
N SER A 803 26.46 32.22 26.41
CA SER A 803 26.07 32.26 24.99
C SER A 803 26.99 31.38 24.11
N ILE A 804 28.32 31.49 24.34
CA ILE A 804 29.29 30.65 23.62
C ILE A 804 29.00 29.16 23.89
N VAL A 805 28.75 28.79 25.14
CA VAL A 805 28.44 27.41 25.52
C VAL A 805 27.13 26.94 24.90
N VAL A 806 26.09 27.80 24.86
CA VAL A 806 24.80 27.46 24.21
C VAL A 806 25.00 27.19 22.72
N VAL A 807 25.69 28.10 22.00
CA VAL A 807 25.94 27.95 20.57
C VAL A 807 26.77 26.69 20.29
N LEU A 808 27.85 26.47 21.08
CA LEU A 808 28.63 25.25 20.95
C LEU A 808 27.81 23.99 21.26
N SER A 809 26.95 24.04 22.29
CA SER A 809 26.07 22.92 22.65
C SER A 809 25.03 22.62 21.55
N LEU A 810 24.44 23.64 20.93
CA LEU A 810 23.55 23.49 19.79
C LEU A 810 24.29 22.88 18.61
N ALA A 811 25.46 23.35 18.27
CA ALA A 811 26.25 22.80 17.14
C ALA A 811 26.68 21.35 17.39
N LEU A 812 27.20 21.03 18.58
CA LEU A 812 27.65 19.68 18.95
C LEU A 812 26.47 18.71 19.14
N SER A 813 25.27 19.20 19.42
CA SER A 813 24.07 18.35 19.56
C SER A 813 23.57 17.79 18.21
N ILE A 814 23.82 18.48 17.08
CA ILE A 814 23.33 18.08 15.76
C ILE A 814 23.74 16.64 15.38
N PRO A 815 25.02 16.25 15.37
CA PRO A 815 25.40 14.88 15.02
C PRO A 815 24.84 13.85 15.99
N ILE A 816 24.72 14.18 17.27
CA ILE A 816 24.17 13.27 18.28
C ILE A 816 22.66 13.05 18.05
N ILE A 817 21.92 14.13 17.77
CA ILE A 817 20.50 14.07 17.45
C ILE A 817 20.26 13.23 16.18
N SER A 818 21.09 13.44 15.14
CA SER A 818 21.01 12.64 13.91
C SER A 818 21.22 11.16 14.17
N LEU A 819 22.23 10.78 14.95
CA LEU A 819 22.49 9.39 15.32
C LEU A 819 21.36 8.80 16.16
N LEU A 820 20.85 9.57 17.13
CA LEU A 820 19.76 9.14 18.01
C LEU A 820 18.48 8.90 17.22
N LEU A 821 18.10 9.83 16.33
CA LEU A 821 16.92 9.70 15.49
C LEU A 821 17.05 8.54 14.51
N ARG A 822 18.25 8.37 13.90
CA ARG A 822 18.51 7.22 13.03
C ARG A 822 18.34 5.90 13.77
N TRP A 823 18.82 5.82 14.98
CA TRP A 823 18.66 4.63 15.82
C TRP A 823 17.17 4.40 16.17
N CYS A 824 16.44 5.43 16.58
CA CYS A 824 15.01 5.34 16.87
C CYS A 824 14.22 4.91 15.63
N PHE A 825 14.53 5.47 14.46
CA PHE A 825 13.84 5.17 13.20
C PHE A 825 14.03 3.70 12.82
N LYS A 826 15.30 3.24 12.79
CA LYS A 826 15.61 1.85 12.40
C LYS A 826 15.20 0.80 13.44
N SER A 827 15.32 1.12 14.73
CA SER A 827 15.06 0.13 15.80
C SER A 827 13.60 0.08 16.23
N TYR A 828 12.81 1.11 15.96
CA TYR A 828 11.42 1.17 16.38
C TYR A 828 10.46 1.39 15.21
N LEU A 829 10.60 2.48 14.44
CA LEU A 829 9.62 2.77 13.38
C LEU A 829 9.58 1.67 12.32
N TYR A 830 10.72 1.23 11.82
CA TYR A 830 10.77 0.14 10.83
C TYR A 830 10.15 -1.18 11.31
N THR A 831 10.10 -1.40 12.62
CA THR A 831 9.47 -2.61 13.21
C THR A 831 7.98 -2.47 13.48
N GLN A 832 7.45 -1.26 13.45
CA GLN A 832 6.07 -0.94 13.83
C GLN A 832 5.25 -0.35 12.67
N MET A 833 5.87 -0.13 11.51
CA MET A 833 5.21 0.41 10.31
C MET A 833 5.31 -0.59 9.18
N THR A 834 4.23 -0.79 8.44
CA THR A 834 4.22 -1.49 7.16
C THR A 834 4.78 -0.60 6.05
N GLY A 835 5.31 -1.21 4.99
CA GLY A 835 5.93 -0.50 3.89
C GLY A 835 7.30 0.10 4.23
N TYR A 836 7.80 0.98 3.38
CA TYR A 836 9.12 1.60 3.52
C TYR A 836 9.08 3.10 3.29
N ILE A 837 9.68 3.84 4.21
CA ILE A 837 9.98 5.26 4.07
C ILE A 837 11.46 5.46 4.36
N PRO A 838 12.26 6.02 3.45
CA PRO A 838 13.69 6.19 3.67
C PRO A 838 13.96 7.15 4.82
N TYR A 839 14.99 6.86 5.62
CA TYR A 839 15.45 7.78 6.65
C TYR A 839 16.23 8.93 6.03
N ILE A 840 15.57 10.05 5.81
CA ILE A 840 16.17 11.28 5.27
C ILE A 840 15.80 12.45 6.19
N ILE A 841 16.79 13.20 6.65
CA ILE A 841 16.57 14.45 7.41
C ILE A 841 17.18 15.60 6.63
N SER A 842 16.33 16.51 6.18
CA SER A 842 16.78 17.73 5.50
C SER A 842 17.61 18.62 6.40
N ASN A 843 18.66 19.21 5.88
CA ASN A 843 19.51 20.18 6.60
C ASN A 843 18.73 21.35 7.20
N ASN A 844 17.60 21.71 6.58
CA ASN A 844 16.70 22.77 7.06
C ASN A 844 16.12 22.46 8.45
N CYS A 845 15.94 21.20 8.82
CA CYS A 845 15.46 20.79 10.15
C CYS A 845 16.47 21.15 11.22
N TYR A 846 17.76 20.88 10.97
CA TYR A 846 18.85 21.21 11.88
C TYR A 846 19.07 22.73 11.99
N ILE A 847 19.00 23.44 10.87
CA ILE A 847 19.08 24.91 10.83
C ILE A 847 17.94 25.52 11.64
N THR A 848 16.71 25.04 11.46
CA THR A 848 15.53 25.48 12.20
C THR A 848 15.71 25.26 13.71
N MET A 849 16.16 24.08 14.13
CA MET A 849 16.46 23.78 15.53
C MET A 849 17.54 24.72 16.09
N PHE A 850 18.63 24.95 15.35
CA PHE A 850 19.73 25.82 15.76
C PHE A 850 19.25 27.27 15.92
N VAL A 851 18.53 27.81 14.94
CA VAL A 851 17.98 29.18 14.98
C VAL A 851 17.00 29.36 16.13
N LEU A 852 16.06 28.40 16.30
CA LEU A 852 15.13 28.40 17.44
C LEU A 852 15.88 28.36 18.78
N GLY A 853 16.98 27.59 18.87
CA GLY A 853 17.81 27.50 20.06
C GLY A 853 18.49 28.83 20.40
N VAL A 854 19.00 29.51 19.41
CA VAL A 854 19.59 30.83 19.58
C VAL A 854 18.54 31.88 19.99
N ILE A 855 17.39 31.92 19.28
CA ILE A 855 16.32 32.87 19.59
C ILE A 855 15.73 32.63 20.98
N SER A 856 15.53 31.36 21.38
CA SER A 856 14.96 31.03 22.69
C SER A 856 15.90 31.34 23.85
N TYR A 857 17.19 31.42 23.59
CA TYR A 857 18.21 31.79 24.58
C TYR A 857 18.33 33.32 24.76
N THR A 858 18.20 34.11 23.70
CA THR A 858 18.25 35.58 23.72
C THR A 858 16.99 36.22 24.32
#